data_52e94833e4e8d28ba818b04c819e6d8e
#
_entry.id   52e94833e4e8d28ba818b04c819e6d8e
#
_cell.length_a   1.000
_cell.length_b   1.000
_cell.length_c   1.000
_cell.angle_alpha   90.00
_cell.angle_beta   90.00
_cell.angle_gamma   90.00
#
_symmetry.space_group_name_H-M   'P 1'
#
loop_
_entity.id
_entity.type
_entity.pdbx_description
1 polymer ?
#
loop_
_entity_poly.entity_id
_entity_poly.type
_entity_poly.pdbx_seq_one_letter_code
_entity_poly.pdbx_strand_id
1 'polypeptide(L)'
;TVTAGNTKASIEVTVGTKVAGVNVIKPAIALPVGAKSTIKPNVTPADASNPAMVYQSADSKIASVSQKGVVKAKKAGRTKITVKAADGSKKKETVIVTVHAADSAIRLQDDFYQAVNASLLSEHALKENQNQWSGFFELQNAVTNNLSGLIDQLVAEKDKYEQGSIEQKIIDFYMLARDMQTRDQAGIEPLRPYLDKIDNAKTIDEYVDVLAELSKAGMVSVLKFGVGQDTLDSSKYVLIHQGPAYAIQKDYIEGEANQPIRDAFLNLIKQMFVLSGESEEEASKIAEQVFKMQQDFSLSGAGMEDIYNVEKYYNPYSKEELASLYSNCDIIGFLEKVGVTRFDRCIVQEVENAKKANDYLKQENLELLKNYTKCMLYFGSSGWLTSAHAKAMRDFNSLVVGATEEKSADTIAKELTQSMFVWEFGKLYTDQYFSEESKHEVEEITKQLIQTFRGRIQKIDWLSEATKQEAVKKLDAIKVKIGYPDQWPSYFDDLSIDASKSIVENIMNANEALNAMAQVQLDSGVKKEEWITTPQTVNAFYNPQANDITFPAAILQAPFYDKNADAAENLGGIGTVIGHEITHAFDTNGAGYDENGNYRNWWTQEDLEQFTARAQKVKEYYNGIEITNGLFQNGDQTVTENIADMGGMACVLEILGDDKEAQRKAFESNAKIWAANQSDQYRDYLLMADVHSLNKVRVNAVLPLFDEFYEVYGITKNDAMYVAPEDRVQIW
;
A
#
# COMPACT_ATOMS: atom_id res chain seq x y z
N THR A 1 14.07 40.29 41.32
CA THR A 1 14.56 41.69 41.18
C THR A 1 15.50 41.98 42.33
N VAL A 2 16.70 42.39 42.09
CA VAL A 2 17.65 42.87 43.12
C VAL A 2 17.75 44.38 42.98
N THR A 3 17.64 45.09 44.11
CA THR A 3 17.71 46.55 44.15
C THR A 3 18.92 46.99 44.97
N ALA A 4 19.75 47.84 44.40
CA ALA A 4 20.88 48.46 45.12
C ALA A 4 20.79 50.00 44.85
N GLY A 5 20.39 50.76 45.89
CA GLY A 5 20.07 52.15 45.71
C GLY A 5 18.91 52.40 44.76
N ASN A 6 19.07 53.32 43.81
CA ASN A 6 18.05 53.62 42.78
C ASN A 6 18.13 52.73 41.53
N THR A 7 19.03 51.76 41.50
CA THR A 7 19.20 50.86 40.37
C THR A 7 18.51 49.50 40.61
N LYS A 8 17.63 49.12 39.68
CA LYS A 8 16.94 47.81 39.69
C LYS A 8 17.50 46.94 38.58
N ALA A 9 17.89 45.74 38.92
CA ALA A 9 18.17 44.67 37.96
C ALA A 9 17.18 43.52 38.18
N SER A 10 16.58 43.02 37.12
CA SER A 10 15.72 41.82 37.14
C SER A 10 16.44 40.67 36.47
N ILE A 11 16.41 39.53 37.12
CA ILE A 11 16.85 38.26 36.56
C ILE A 11 15.58 37.49 36.24
N GLU A 12 15.45 37.09 34.98
CA GLU A 12 14.42 36.16 34.57
C GLU A 12 14.87 34.75 34.93
N VAL A 13 14.11 34.07 35.73
CA VAL A 13 14.38 32.68 36.10
C VAL A 13 13.37 31.79 35.37
N THR A 14 13.82 31.09 34.34
CA THR A 14 13.02 30.07 33.68
C THR A 14 13.17 28.74 34.46
N VAL A 15 12.09 28.23 35.00
CA VAL A 15 12.05 26.90 35.62
C VAL A 15 11.75 25.90 34.52
N GLY A 16 12.76 25.11 34.12
CA GLY A 16 12.60 24.08 33.10
C GLY A 16 12.15 22.75 33.71
N THR A 17 11.36 21.99 32.95
CA THR A 17 10.97 20.62 33.28
C THR A 17 12.18 19.69 33.09
N LYS A 18 12.56 18.96 34.15
CA LYS A 18 13.67 17.99 34.07
C LYS A 18 13.20 16.65 33.53
N VAL A 19 14.13 15.89 32.95
CA VAL A 19 13.94 14.50 32.56
C VAL A 19 13.62 13.65 33.79
N ALA A 20 12.44 13.04 33.81
CA ALA A 20 11.98 12.12 34.86
C ALA A 20 12.29 10.66 34.53
N GLY A 21 12.40 10.30 33.23
CA GLY A 21 12.76 8.98 32.74
C GLY A 21 13.52 9.01 31.42
N VAL A 22 14.34 7.99 31.18
CA VAL A 22 14.95 7.67 29.89
C VAL A 22 14.63 6.20 29.64
N ASN A 23 14.00 5.91 28.51
CA ASN A 23 13.68 4.55 28.08
C ASN A 23 14.26 4.27 26.70
N VAL A 24 14.65 3.02 26.41
CA VAL A 24 15.09 2.55 25.11
C VAL A 24 14.30 1.28 24.79
N ILE A 25 13.44 1.33 23.77
CA ILE A 25 12.54 0.23 23.39
C ILE A 25 13.31 -1.08 23.16
N LYS A 26 14.49 -1.00 22.55
CA LYS A 26 15.40 -2.16 22.39
C LYS A 26 16.60 -2.05 23.32
N PRO A 27 16.54 -2.65 24.53
CA PRO A 27 17.62 -2.58 25.51
C PRO A 27 18.82 -3.49 25.16
N ALA A 28 18.72 -4.29 24.09
CA ALA A 28 19.81 -5.06 23.53
C ALA A 28 19.85 -4.94 21.99
N ILE A 29 21.05 -4.89 21.40
CA ILE A 29 21.31 -4.83 19.97
C ILE A 29 22.35 -5.91 19.61
N ALA A 30 22.13 -6.63 18.49
CA ALA A 30 23.11 -7.55 17.93
C ALA A 30 23.54 -7.04 16.55
N LEU A 31 24.87 -6.97 16.32
CA LEU A 31 25.44 -6.42 15.08
C LEU A 31 26.61 -7.28 14.59
N PRO A 32 26.75 -7.52 13.28
CA PRO A 32 27.99 -8.06 12.74
C PRO A 32 29.13 -7.01 12.82
N VAL A 33 30.36 -7.48 12.87
CA VAL A 33 31.54 -6.59 12.83
C VAL A 33 31.46 -5.67 11.60
N GLY A 34 31.66 -4.38 11.81
CA GLY A 34 31.59 -3.34 10.76
C GLY A 34 30.24 -2.62 10.68
N ALA A 35 29.16 -3.23 11.11
CA ALA A 35 27.82 -2.64 11.05
C ALA A 35 27.64 -1.47 12.04
N LYS A 36 26.60 -0.69 11.78
CA LYS A 36 26.18 0.43 12.63
C LYS A 36 24.70 0.26 13.00
N SER A 37 24.30 0.83 14.13
CA SER A 37 22.92 0.99 14.58
C SER A 37 22.80 2.27 15.40
N THR A 38 21.60 2.84 15.48
CA THR A 38 21.34 4.07 16.22
C THR A 38 20.45 3.82 17.42
N ILE A 39 20.90 4.20 18.61
CA ILE A 39 20.09 4.17 19.83
C ILE A 39 19.23 5.42 19.84
N LYS A 40 17.90 5.25 19.81
CA LYS A 40 16.90 6.31 19.91
C LYS A 40 16.19 6.20 21.26
N PRO A 41 16.57 7.01 22.27
CA PRO A 41 15.92 6.99 23.57
C PRO A 41 14.65 7.82 23.59
N ASN A 42 13.64 7.36 24.31
CA ASN A 42 12.45 8.12 24.67
C ASN A 42 12.68 8.81 26.02
N VAL A 43 12.24 10.06 26.11
CA VAL A 43 12.41 10.91 27.30
C VAL A 43 11.05 11.22 27.91
N THR A 44 10.94 11.08 29.23
CA THR A 44 9.72 11.41 29.97
C THR A 44 10.01 12.57 30.93
N PRO A 45 9.20 13.62 31.01
CA PRO A 45 8.12 13.89 30.06
C PRO A 45 8.66 14.35 28.69
N ALA A 46 7.85 14.24 27.63
CA ALA A 46 8.26 14.59 26.27
C ALA A 46 8.62 16.08 26.08
N ASP A 47 8.04 16.96 26.90
CA ASP A 47 8.28 18.42 26.96
C ASP A 47 9.45 18.80 27.89
N ALA A 48 10.33 17.84 28.27
CA ALA A 48 11.50 18.14 29.07
C ALA A 48 12.34 19.26 28.40
N SER A 49 12.72 20.28 29.20
CA SER A 49 13.38 21.48 28.70
C SER A 49 14.76 21.25 28.08
N ASN A 50 15.41 20.15 28.46
CA ASN A 50 16.65 19.68 27.85
C ASN A 50 16.61 18.15 27.69
N PRO A 51 16.11 17.63 26.57
CA PRO A 51 16.03 16.20 26.29
C PRO A 51 17.35 15.58 25.77
N ALA A 52 18.43 16.36 25.69
CA ALA A 52 19.71 15.90 25.15
C ALA A 52 20.30 14.73 25.98
N MET A 53 20.93 13.78 25.26
CA MET A 53 21.52 12.58 25.83
C MET A 53 23.06 12.57 25.71
N VAL A 54 23.70 11.93 26.66
CA VAL A 54 25.14 11.60 26.63
C VAL A 54 25.26 10.08 26.54
N TYR A 55 26.05 9.62 25.56
CA TYR A 55 26.28 8.20 25.29
C TYR A 55 27.70 7.79 25.68
N GLN A 56 27.85 6.66 26.32
CA GLN A 56 29.15 6.13 26.73
C GLN A 56 29.22 4.62 26.57
N SER A 57 30.20 4.12 25.82
CA SER A 57 30.50 2.69 25.73
C SER A 57 31.40 2.26 26.88
N ALA A 58 31.09 1.09 27.50
CA ALA A 58 31.91 0.47 28.52
C ALA A 58 33.19 -0.14 27.92
N ASP A 59 33.15 -0.62 26.66
CA ASP A 59 34.33 -1.08 25.92
C ASP A 59 34.23 -0.62 24.45
N SER A 60 34.87 0.49 24.15
CA SER A 60 34.89 1.08 22.81
C SER A 60 35.72 0.30 21.77
N LYS A 61 36.45 -0.77 22.19
CA LYS A 61 37.13 -1.69 21.27
C LYS A 61 36.16 -2.70 20.69
N ILE A 62 35.12 -3.10 21.46
CA ILE A 62 34.04 -3.97 20.98
C ILE A 62 33.05 -3.16 20.17
N ALA A 63 32.46 -2.10 20.74
CA ALA A 63 31.57 -1.18 20.06
C ALA A 63 31.77 0.26 20.57
N SER A 64 31.90 1.22 19.67
CA SER A 64 31.93 2.65 20.01
C SER A 64 30.56 3.27 19.76
N VAL A 65 30.27 4.39 20.44
CA VAL A 65 29.04 5.17 20.23
C VAL A 65 29.40 6.65 20.04
N SER A 66 28.70 7.32 19.12
CA SER A 66 28.81 8.76 18.90
C SER A 66 27.87 9.54 19.83
N GLN A 67 28.02 10.87 19.92
CA GLN A 67 27.11 11.75 20.65
C GLN A 67 25.70 11.86 20.00
N LYS A 68 25.54 11.33 18.79
CA LYS A 68 24.23 11.19 18.14
C LYS A 68 23.59 9.80 18.38
N GLY A 69 24.16 8.98 19.28
CA GLY A 69 23.66 7.64 19.57
C GLY A 69 24.06 6.56 18.56
N VAL A 70 24.85 6.88 17.51
CA VAL A 70 25.27 5.90 16.49
C VAL A 70 26.31 4.97 17.09
N VAL A 71 25.97 3.69 17.20
CA VAL A 71 26.82 2.57 17.62
C VAL A 71 27.55 2.05 16.38
N LYS A 72 28.87 1.80 16.49
CA LYS A 72 29.67 1.13 15.47
C LYS A 72 30.30 -0.14 16.06
N ALA A 73 29.94 -1.29 15.52
CA ALA A 73 30.49 -2.60 15.87
C ALA A 73 31.92 -2.72 15.33
N LYS A 74 32.91 -3.07 16.17
CA LYS A 74 34.32 -3.11 15.80
C LYS A 74 34.97 -4.48 15.92
N LYS A 75 34.61 -5.23 16.94
CA LYS A 75 35.22 -6.53 17.26
C LYS A 75 34.19 -7.43 17.95
N ALA A 76 34.15 -8.71 17.57
CA ALA A 76 33.29 -9.69 18.21
C ALA A 76 33.46 -9.70 19.74
N GLY A 77 32.34 -9.69 20.47
CA GLY A 77 32.26 -9.59 21.91
C GLY A 77 30.99 -8.90 22.37
N ARG A 78 30.92 -8.61 23.67
CA ARG A 78 29.74 -7.98 24.28
C ARG A 78 30.18 -6.77 25.12
N THR A 79 29.45 -5.68 24.97
CA THR A 79 29.68 -4.45 25.74
C THR A 79 28.35 -3.82 26.18
N LYS A 80 28.39 -2.75 26.96
CA LYS A 80 27.26 -1.97 27.39
C LYS A 80 27.44 -0.52 26.94
N ILE A 81 26.34 0.10 26.46
CA ILE A 81 26.30 1.54 26.21
C ILE A 81 25.37 2.15 27.25
N THR A 82 25.86 3.14 27.98
CA THR A 82 25.05 3.93 28.91
C THR A 82 24.51 5.16 28.12
N VAL A 83 23.19 5.35 28.16
CA VAL A 83 22.46 6.52 27.68
C VAL A 83 22.03 7.32 28.89
N LYS A 84 22.47 8.57 29.02
CA LYS A 84 22.22 9.39 30.21
C LYS A 84 21.72 10.76 29.84
N ALA A 85 20.69 11.26 30.55
CA ALA A 85 20.18 12.63 30.38
C ALA A 85 21.28 13.69 30.67
N ALA A 86 21.37 14.67 29.80
CA ALA A 86 22.36 15.77 29.92
C ALA A 86 21.90 16.92 30.86
N ASP A 87 20.62 16.90 31.26
CA ASP A 87 19.99 17.96 32.10
C ASP A 87 20.37 17.93 33.60
N GLY A 88 21.25 17.02 33.99
CA GLY A 88 21.66 16.84 35.39
C GLY A 88 20.69 16.03 36.25
N SER A 89 19.58 15.50 35.70
CA SER A 89 18.61 14.64 36.41
C SER A 89 19.21 13.31 36.86
N LYS A 90 20.36 12.90 36.34
CA LYS A 90 21.05 11.61 36.52
C LYS A 90 20.24 10.41 35.97
N LYS A 91 19.15 10.64 35.29
CA LYS A 91 18.40 9.55 34.65
C LYS A 91 19.22 8.91 33.54
N LYS A 92 19.17 7.59 33.45
CA LYS A 92 19.97 6.83 32.50
C LYS A 92 19.36 5.47 32.21
N GLU A 93 19.69 4.94 31.03
CA GLU A 93 19.40 3.58 30.61
C GLU A 93 20.66 2.88 30.11
N THR A 94 20.63 1.55 30.01
CA THR A 94 21.75 0.75 29.55
C THR A 94 21.33 -0.15 28.40
N VAL A 95 22.00 -0.01 27.26
CA VAL A 95 21.82 -0.85 26.08
C VAL A 95 22.96 -1.88 26.03
N ILE A 96 22.60 -3.16 25.90
CA ILE A 96 23.55 -4.25 25.71
C ILE A 96 23.86 -4.34 24.20
N VAL A 97 25.15 -4.38 23.85
CA VAL A 97 25.58 -4.55 22.45
C VAL A 97 26.36 -5.85 22.33
N THR A 98 25.82 -6.78 21.55
CA THR A 98 26.48 -8.00 21.14
C THR A 98 27.02 -7.83 19.74
N VAL A 99 28.32 -7.97 19.53
CA VAL A 99 28.96 -7.94 18.24
C VAL A 99 29.39 -9.36 17.88
N HIS A 100 28.90 -9.89 16.76
CA HIS A 100 29.27 -11.21 16.24
C HIS A 100 30.21 -11.09 15.04
N ALA A 101 30.93 -12.15 14.69
CA ALA A 101 31.76 -12.19 13.48
C ALA A 101 30.86 -12.03 12.24
N ALA A 102 31.36 -11.41 11.18
CA ALA A 102 30.55 -11.09 9.98
C ALA A 102 29.96 -12.33 9.30
N ASP A 103 30.64 -13.45 9.40
CA ASP A 103 30.32 -14.76 8.79
C ASP A 103 29.79 -15.80 9.82
N SER A 104 29.48 -15.39 11.05
CA SER A 104 28.86 -16.28 12.03
C SER A 104 27.37 -16.46 11.78
N ALA A 105 26.85 -17.67 12.06
CA ALA A 105 25.41 -17.92 12.06
C ALA A 105 24.69 -16.95 13.03
N ILE A 106 23.60 -16.37 12.57
CA ILE A 106 22.74 -15.47 13.36
C ILE A 106 21.91 -16.32 14.30
N ARG A 107 21.81 -15.90 15.57
CA ARG A 107 20.99 -16.60 16.55
C ARG A 107 19.51 -16.18 16.43
N LEU A 108 18.60 -17.12 16.60
CA LEU A 108 17.15 -16.87 16.64
C LEU A 108 16.77 -15.78 17.65
N GLN A 109 17.48 -15.74 18.80
CA GLN A 109 17.24 -14.75 19.86
C GLN A 109 17.73 -13.34 19.54
N ASP A 110 18.55 -13.17 18.49
CA ASP A 110 19.11 -11.86 18.11
C ASP A 110 18.44 -11.28 16.86
N ASP A 111 18.07 -12.14 15.90
CA ASP A 111 17.36 -11.76 14.69
C ASP A 111 16.60 -12.98 14.15
N PHE A 112 15.37 -13.14 14.59
CA PHE A 112 14.58 -14.35 14.29
C PHE A 112 14.31 -14.48 12.78
N TYR A 113 13.87 -13.40 12.15
CA TYR A 113 13.61 -13.37 10.72
C TYR A 113 14.82 -13.82 9.89
N GLN A 114 15.99 -13.24 10.16
CA GLN A 114 17.20 -13.55 9.42
C GLN A 114 17.71 -14.95 9.71
N ALA A 115 17.58 -15.42 10.95
CA ALA A 115 18.03 -16.76 11.34
C ALA A 115 17.18 -17.86 10.71
N VAL A 116 15.86 -17.71 10.69
CA VAL A 116 14.93 -18.67 10.06
C VAL A 116 15.12 -18.69 8.52
N ASN A 117 15.28 -17.52 7.91
CA ASN A 117 15.29 -17.38 6.47
C ASN A 117 16.68 -17.37 5.83
N ALA A 118 17.76 -17.60 6.61
CA ALA A 118 19.13 -17.45 6.12
C ALA A 118 19.44 -18.24 4.83
N SER A 119 19.02 -19.52 4.75
CA SER A 119 19.19 -20.34 3.56
C SER A 119 18.39 -19.81 2.38
N LEU A 120 17.09 -19.58 2.58
CA LEU A 120 16.15 -19.11 1.58
C LEU A 120 16.58 -17.76 0.99
N LEU A 121 16.98 -16.81 1.82
CA LEU A 121 17.46 -15.50 1.37
C LEU A 121 18.78 -15.59 0.62
N SER A 122 19.66 -16.53 1.00
CA SER A 122 20.92 -16.78 0.27
C SER A 122 20.69 -17.42 -1.09
N GLU A 123 19.75 -18.34 -1.20
CA GLU A 123 19.37 -19.02 -2.45
C GLU A 123 18.75 -18.04 -3.45
N HIS A 124 18.03 -17.05 -2.95
CA HIS A 124 17.33 -16.03 -3.74
C HIS A 124 17.99 -14.64 -3.66
N ALA A 125 19.32 -14.60 -3.57
CA ALA A 125 20.06 -13.33 -3.61
C ALA A 125 19.73 -12.56 -4.91
N LEU A 126 19.50 -11.25 -4.80
CA LEU A 126 19.12 -10.41 -5.94
C LEU A 126 20.21 -10.38 -7.01
N LYS A 127 19.79 -10.50 -8.27
CA LYS A 127 20.64 -10.24 -9.42
C LYS A 127 20.73 -8.73 -9.69
N GLU A 128 21.67 -8.30 -10.51
CA GLU A 128 21.92 -6.89 -10.80
C GLU A 128 20.69 -6.16 -11.37
N ASN A 129 19.82 -6.87 -12.07
CA ASN A 129 18.59 -6.34 -12.68
C ASN A 129 17.32 -6.69 -11.89
N GLN A 130 17.44 -7.01 -10.62
CA GLN A 130 16.31 -7.32 -9.73
C GLN A 130 16.29 -6.36 -8.53
N ASN A 131 15.14 -5.78 -8.27
CA ASN A 131 14.92 -4.91 -7.11
C ASN A 131 14.35 -5.63 -5.90
N GLN A 132 13.71 -6.80 -6.11
CA GLN A 132 13.12 -7.61 -5.05
C GLN A 132 13.05 -9.09 -5.38
N TRP A 133 12.97 -9.87 -4.32
CA TRP A 133 12.45 -11.23 -4.28
C TRP A 133 11.68 -11.42 -2.96
N SER A 134 10.54 -12.09 -3.00
CA SER A 134 9.77 -12.50 -1.81
C SER A 134 8.90 -13.71 -2.13
N GLY A 135 8.38 -14.39 -1.10
CA GLY A 135 7.39 -15.46 -1.30
C GLY A 135 6.15 -15.01 -2.05
N PHE A 136 5.67 -13.79 -1.77
CA PHE A 136 4.58 -13.18 -2.55
C PHE A 136 4.94 -12.95 -4.01
N PHE A 137 6.13 -12.41 -4.27
CA PHE A 137 6.60 -12.13 -5.63
C PHE A 137 6.78 -13.42 -6.43
N GLU A 138 7.32 -14.47 -5.81
CA GLU A 138 7.49 -15.78 -6.47
C GLU A 138 6.15 -16.42 -6.78
N LEU A 139 5.20 -16.37 -5.85
CA LEU A 139 3.84 -16.85 -6.07
C LEU A 139 3.13 -16.06 -7.16
N GLN A 140 3.25 -14.72 -7.17
CA GLN A 140 2.71 -13.88 -8.24
C GLN A 140 3.28 -14.25 -9.62
N ASN A 141 4.59 -14.53 -9.70
CA ASN A 141 5.22 -14.99 -10.94
C ASN A 141 4.70 -16.37 -11.36
N ALA A 142 4.51 -17.30 -10.42
CA ALA A 142 3.94 -18.61 -10.70
C ALA A 142 2.50 -18.49 -11.25
N VAL A 143 1.66 -17.64 -10.64
CA VAL A 143 0.31 -17.34 -11.13
C VAL A 143 0.35 -16.74 -12.54
N THR A 144 1.20 -15.73 -12.77
CA THR A 144 1.37 -15.09 -14.08
C THR A 144 1.82 -16.10 -15.15
N ASN A 145 2.71 -17.02 -14.80
CA ASN A 145 3.14 -18.10 -15.70
C ASN A 145 2.01 -19.09 -16.00
N ASN A 146 1.20 -19.44 -15.00
CA ASN A 146 0.03 -20.30 -15.19
C ASN A 146 -0.97 -19.65 -16.15
N LEU A 147 -1.29 -18.37 -15.94
CA LEU A 147 -2.17 -17.60 -16.82
C LEU A 147 -1.59 -17.46 -18.24
N SER A 148 -0.27 -17.28 -18.36
CA SER A 148 0.43 -17.27 -19.64
C SER A 148 0.30 -18.61 -20.36
N GLY A 149 0.40 -19.73 -19.63
CA GLY A 149 0.18 -21.08 -20.16
C GLY A 149 -1.25 -21.30 -20.65
N LEU A 150 -2.26 -20.71 -19.98
CA LEU A 150 -3.65 -20.73 -20.46
C LEU A 150 -3.79 -20.01 -21.82
N ILE A 151 -3.13 -18.86 -22.00
CA ILE A 151 -3.14 -18.16 -23.30
C ILE A 151 -2.49 -19.05 -24.39
N ASP A 152 -1.34 -19.68 -24.10
CA ASP A 152 -0.68 -20.57 -25.05
C ASP A 152 -1.57 -21.76 -25.44
N GLN A 153 -2.31 -22.32 -24.48
CA GLN A 153 -3.29 -23.39 -24.73
C GLN A 153 -4.44 -22.89 -25.63
N LEU A 154 -5.04 -21.75 -25.31
CA LEU A 154 -6.11 -21.16 -26.13
C LEU A 154 -5.64 -20.94 -27.58
N VAL A 155 -4.45 -20.38 -27.77
CA VAL A 155 -3.86 -20.16 -29.09
C VAL A 155 -3.61 -21.46 -29.86
N ALA A 156 -3.11 -22.49 -29.16
CA ALA A 156 -2.86 -23.82 -29.77
C ALA A 156 -4.17 -24.49 -30.22
N GLU A 157 -5.27 -24.19 -29.54
CA GLU A 157 -6.58 -24.80 -29.77
C GLU A 157 -7.55 -23.86 -30.52
N LYS A 158 -7.08 -22.75 -31.10
CA LYS A 158 -7.88 -21.66 -31.68
C LYS A 158 -8.98 -22.14 -32.64
N ASP A 159 -8.74 -23.20 -33.42
CA ASP A 159 -9.68 -23.73 -34.43
C ASP A 159 -10.88 -24.47 -33.79
N LYS A 160 -10.87 -24.67 -32.46
CA LYS A 160 -11.99 -25.28 -31.72
C LYS A 160 -13.04 -24.25 -31.26
N TYR A 161 -12.69 -22.97 -31.23
CA TYR A 161 -13.54 -21.93 -30.65
C TYR A 161 -14.39 -21.25 -31.72
N GLU A 162 -15.64 -20.95 -31.36
CA GLU A 162 -16.56 -20.26 -32.24
C GLU A 162 -16.21 -18.77 -32.32
N GLN A 163 -16.47 -18.16 -33.47
CA GLN A 163 -16.28 -16.74 -33.67
C GLN A 163 -17.15 -15.94 -32.67
N GLY A 164 -16.55 -15.02 -31.93
CA GLY A 164 -17.22 -14.20 -30.92
C GLY A 164 -17.30 -14.86 -29.54
N SER A 165 -16.83 -16.11 -29.38
CA SER A 165 -16.65 -16.69 -28.05
C SER A 165 -15.62 -15.92 -27.24
N ILE A 166 -15.62 -16.08 -25.92
CA ILE A 166 -14.67 -15.38 -25.04
C ILE A 166 -13.24 -15.83 -25.34
N GLU A 167 -13.03 -17.10 -25.63
CA GLU A 167 -11.72 -17.64 -25.99
C GLU A 167 -11.19 -17.00 -27.28
N GLN A 168 -12.06 -16.83 -28.28
CA GLN A 168 -11.66 -16.14 -29.51
C GLN A 168 -11.34 -14.67 -29.27
N LYS A 169 -12.12 -13.95 -28.44
CA LYS A 169 -11.83 -12.57 -28.05
C LYS A 169 -10.47 -12.44 -27.37
N ILE A 170 -10.13 -13.36 -26.46
CA ILE A 170 -8.82 -13.42 -25.78
C ILE A 170 -7.70 -13.64 -26.79
N ILE A 171 -7.86 -14.59 -27.72
CA ILE A 171 -6.87 -14.88 -28.76
C ILE A 171 -6.66 -13.68 -29.67
N ASP A 172 -7.74 -13.05 -30.16
CA ASP A 172 -7.66 -11.89 -31.04
C ASP A 172 -6.95 -10.72 -30.37
N PHE A 173 -7.28 -10.43 -29.11
CA PHE A 173 -6.65 -9.36 -28.35
C PHE A 173 -5.16 -9.65 -28.11
N TYR A 174 -4.79 -10.88 -27.71
CA TYR A 174 -3.41 -11.28 -27.54
C TYR A 174 -2.60 -11.13 -28.82
N MET A 175 -3.16 -11.54 -29.97
CA MET A 175 -2.48 -11.42 -31.26
C MET A 175 -2.24 -9.94 -31.63
N LEU A 176 -3.19 -9.04 -31.36
CA LEU A 176 -3.01 -7.59 -31.52
C LEU A 176 -1.94 -7.04 -30.55
N ALA A 177 -1.98 -7.46 -29.29
CA ALA A 177 -1.02 -7.02 -28.25
C ALA A 177 0.42 -7.42 -28.61
N ARG A 178 0.59 -8.62 -29.17
CA ARG A 178 1.88 -9.20 -29.51
C ARG A 178 2.53 -8.58 -30.74
N ASP A 179 1.75 -8.03 -31.67
CA ASP A 179 2.26 -7.46 -32.92
C ASP A 179 2.92 -6.08 -32.69
N MET A 180 4.07 -6.11 -32.04
CA MET A 180 4.86 -4.91 -31.78
C MET A 180 5.35 -4.23 -33.05
N GLN A 181 5.57 -4.99 -34.12
CA GLN A 181 6.00 -4.40 -35.39
C GLN A 181 4.93 -3.46 -35.98
N THR A 182 3.69 -3.90 -36.03
CA THR A 182 2.56 -3.07 -36.47
C THR A 182 2.35 -1.89 -35.53
N ARG A 183 2.45 -2.10 -34.21
CA ARG A 183 2.32 -1.06 -33.21
C ARG A 183 3.42 0.03 -33.37
N ASP A 184 4.67 -0.38 -33.53
CA ASP A 184 5.81 0.55 -33.72
C ASP A 184 5.69 1.32 -35.04
N GLN A 185 5.18 0.70 -36.11
CA GLN A 185 4.94 1.38 -37.38
C GLN A 185 3.77 2.36 -37.30
N ALA A 186 2.72 2.05 -36.57
CA ALA A 186 1.57 2.93 -36.39
C ALA A 186 1.91 4.17 -35.54
N GLY A 187 2.89 4.07 -34.64
CA GLY A 187 3.28 5.18 -33.78
C GLY A 187 2.12 5.64 -32.91
N ILE A 188 1.81 6.95 -32.96
CA ILE A 188 0.71 7.58 -32.21
C ILE A 188 -0.61 7.67 -33.02
N GLU A 189 -0.62 7.18 -34.26
CA GLU A 189 -1.81 7.32 -35.13
C GLU A 189 -3.10 6.76 -34.52
N PRO A 190 -3.09 5.66 -33.72
CA PRO A 190 -4.29 5.22 -33.03
C PRO A 190 -4.87 6.22 -32.02
N LEU A 191 -4.07 7.15 -31.51
CA LEU A 191 -4.52 8.25 -30.64
C LEU A 191 -4.94 9.50 -31.42
N ARG A 192 -4.65 9.58 -32.72
CA ARG A 192 -4.88 10.77 -33.55
C ARG A 192 -6.31 11.32 -33.43
N PRO A 193 -7.38 10.49 -33.44
CA PRO A 193 -8.74 11.00 -33.29
C PRO A 193 -8.97 11.80 -31.99
N TYR A 194 -8.30 11.45 -30.91
CA TYR A 194 -8.39 12.15 -29.62
C TYR A 194 -7.46 13.38 -29.61
N LEU A 195 -6.24 13.24 -30.11
CA LEU A 195 -5.27 14.34 -30.20
C LEU A 195 -5.82 15.50 -31.07
N ASP A 196 -6.42 15.19 -32.21
CA ASP A 196 -7.01 16.20 -33.09
C ASP A 196 -8.17 16.95 -32.41
N LYS A 197 -8.98 16.27 -31.60
CA LYS A 197 -10.04 16.93 -30.81
C LYS A 197 -9.45 17.85 -29.75
N ILE A 198 -8.41 17.42 -29.03
CA ILE A 198 -7.70 18.24 -28.05
C ILE A 198 -7.15 19.49 -28.74
N ASP A 199 -6.45 19.34 -29.86
CA ASP A 199 -5.83 20.45 -30.62
C ASP A 199 -6.85 21.43 -31.18
N ASN A 200 -7.98 20.93 -31.63
CA ASN A 200 -9.01 21.75 -32.28
C ASN A 200 -9.88 22.52 -31.29
N ALA A 201 -9.90 22.20 -29.99
CA ALA A 201 -10.63 22.96 -28.97
C ALA A 201 -10.11 24.43 -28.92
N LYS A 202 -11.01 25.40 -29.03
CA LYS A 202 -10.71 26.84 -29.06
C LYS A 202 -11.15 27.54 -27.76
N THR A 203 -12.04 26.95 -27.01
CA THR A 203 -12.58 27.48 -25.76
C THR A 203 -12.45 26.44 -24.66
N ILE A 204 -12.58 26.88 -23.39
CA ILE A 204 -12.62 25.98 -22.25
C ILE A 204 -13.81 25.02 -22.33
N ASP A 205 -14.96 25.47 -22.79
CA ASP A 205 -16.14 24.62 -22.95
C ASP A 205 -15.90 23.50 -23.96
N GLU A 206 -15.35 23.83 -25.16
CA GLU A 206 -14.95 22.82 -26.13
C GLU A 206 -13.90 21.85 -25.60
N TYR A 207 -12.95 22.35 -24.82
CA TYR A 207 -11.94 21.51 -24.15
C TYR A 207 -12.56 20.56 -23.13
N VAL A 208 -13.49 21.03 -22.30
CA VAL A 208 -14.22 20.21 -21.32
C VAL A 208 -15.07 19.15 -22.01
N ASP A 209 -15.62 19.45 -23.19
CA ASP A 209 -16.32 18.48 -24.03
C ASP A 209 -15.39 17.33 -24.47
N VAL A 210 -14.16 17.67 -24.87
CA VAL A 210 -13.12 16.66 -25.19
C VAL A 210 -12.74 15.83 -23.98
N LEU A 211 -12.62 16.45 -22.79
CA LEU A 211 -12.36 15.71 -21.55
C LEU A 211 -13.48 14.69 -21.26
N ALA A 212 -14.73 15.02 -21.55
CA ALA A 212 -15.84 14.08 -21.37
C ALA A 212 -15.72 12.85 -22.28
N GLU A 213 -15.31 13.03 -23.54
CA GLU A 213 -15.06 11.91 -24.45
C GLU A 213 -13.88 11.05 -23.99
N LEU A 214 -12.77 11.67 -23.55
CA LEU A 214 -11.62 10.96 -22.99
C LEU A 214 -11.99 10.18 -21.73
N SER A 215 -12.80 10.77 -20.84
CA SER A 215 -13.30 10.09 -19.65
C SER A 215 -14.09 8.84 -19.97
N LYS A 216 -14.95 8.88 -21.01
CA LYS A 216 -15.66 7.68 -21.50
C LYS A 216 -14.68 6.59 -21.92
N ALA A 217 -13.63 6.95 -22.64
CA ALA A 217 -12.60 6.03 -23.08
C ALA A 217 -11.63 5.57 -21.97
N GLY A 218 -11.92 5.92 -20.70
CA GLY A 218 -11.11 5.54 -19.54
C GLY A 218 -9.85 6.39 -19.33
N MET A 219 -9.72 7.50 -20.08
CA MET A 219 -8.59 8.41 -19.95
C MET A 219 -8.89 9.51 -18.94
N VAL A 220 -7.93 9.83 -18.10
CA VAL A 220 -8.08 10.81 -17.01
C VAL A 220 -7.19 12.03 -17.25
N SER A 221 -7.66 13.20 -16.80
CA SER A 221 -6.93 14.46 -16.89
C SER A 221 -7.26 15.34 -15.68
N VAL A 222 -7.57 16.62 -15.89
CA VAL A 222 -7.89 17.59 -14.81
C VAL A 222 -9.26 17.36 -14.16
N LEU A 223 -10.12 16.55 -14.77
CA LEU A 223 -11.42 16.15 -14.23
C LEU A 223 -11.46 14.63 -14.13
N LYS A 224 -11.58 14.10 -12.92
CA LYS A 224 -11.64 12.66 -12.66
C LYS A 224 -12.81 12.36 -11.73
N PHE A 225 -13.80 11.68 -12.26
CA PHE A 225 -14.99 11.22 -11.53
C PHE A 225 -15.12 9.71 -11.62
N GLY A 226 -15.79 9.15 -10.63
CA GLY A 226 -16.13 7.74 -10.58
C GLY A 226 -17.37 7.51 -9.74
N VAL A 227 -17.83 6.28 -9.68
CA VAL A 227 -18.92 5.84 -8.82
C VAL A 227 -18.33 4.91 -7.77
N GLY A 228 -18.67 5.14 -6.51
CA GLY A 228 -18.22 4.32 -5.40
C GLY A 228 -19.29 4.18 -4.34
N GLN A 229 -19.07 3.26 -3.41
CA GLN A 229 -19.94 3.06 -2.27
C GLN A 229 -19.87 4.26 -1.32
N ASP A 230 -21.03 4.71 -0.82
CA ASP A 230 -21.11 5.82 0.12
C ASP A 230 -20.59 5.39 1.50
N THR A 231 -19.64 6.15 2.02
CA THR A 231 -18.98 5.85 3.31
C THR A 231 -19.95 5.94 4.50
N LEU A 232 -20.96 6.83 4.45
CA LEU A 232 -21.94 7.00 5.52
C LEU A 232 -23.21 6.13 5.35
N ASP A 233 -23.50 5.70 4.12
CA ASP A 233 -24.62 4.79 3.81
C ASP A 233 -24.15 3.73 2.81
N SER A 234 -23.48 2.73 3.32
CA SER A 234 -22.84 1.67 2.53
C SER A 234 -23.80 0.83 1.68
N SER A 235 -25.10 1.07 1.78
CA SER A 235 -26.13 0.43 0.92
C SER A 235 -26.30 1.13 -0.43
N LYS A 236 -25.67 2.31 -0.62
CA LYS A 236 -25.81 3.16 -1.81
C LYS A 236 -24.50 3.39 -2.52
N TYR A 237 -24.60 3.60 -3.80
CA TYR A 237 -23.53 4.22 -4.57
C TYR A 237 -23.66 5.74 -4.62
N VAL A 238 -22.55 6.42 -4.74
CA VAL A 238 -22.46 7.88 -4.79
C VAL A 238 -21.44 8.29 -5.86
N LEU A 239 -21.67 9.46 -6.45
CA LEU A 239 -20.68 10.08 -7.35
C LEU A 239 -19.48 10.54 -6.51
N ILE A 240 -18.29 10.21 -6.97
CA ILE A 240 -17.03 10.58 -6.32
C ILE A 240 -16.21 11.44 -7.27
N HIS A 241 -15.74 12.60 -6.80
CA HIS A 241 -14.74 13.40 -7.48
C HIS A 241 -13.37 13.15 -6.82
N GLN A 242 -12.46 12.54 -7.57
CA GLN A 242 -11.15 12.10 -7.08
C GLN A 242 -10.04 13.17 -7.24
N GLY A 243 -10.40 14.39 -7.66
CA GLY A 243 -9.42 15.43 -8.00
C GLY A 243 -8.86 15.30 -9.42
N PRO A 244 -7.94 16.18 -9.83
CA PRO A 244 -7.19 16.05 -11.08
C PRO A 244 -6.23 14.87 -11.00
N ALA A 245 -5.99 14.20 -12.13
CA ALA A 245 -4.98 13.16 -12.21
C ALA A 245 -3.58 13.77 -12.27
N TYR A 246 -2.65 13.23 -11.51
CA TYR A 246 -1.22 13.55 -11.57
C TYR A 246 -0.37 12.27 -11.47
N ALA A 247 0.85 12.31 -12.00
CA ALA A 247 1.68 11.13 -12.19
C ALA A 247 2.95 11.13 -11.32
N ILE A 248 3.18 12.18 -10.53
CA ILE A 248 4.30 12.26 -9.57
C ILE A 248 3.76 12.58 -8.18
N GLN A 249 4.14 11.79 -7.19
CA GLN A 249 3.66 11.94 -5.82
C GLN A 249 4.39 13.07 -5.09
N LYS A 250 3.72 13.65 -4.07
CA LYS A 250 4.19 14.76 -3.24
C LYS A 250 5.59 14.52 -2.66
N ASP A 251 5.84 13.32 -2.15
CA ASP A 251 7.10 12.97 -1.52
C ASP A 251 8.30 13.10 -2.47
N TYR A 252 8.10 12.91 -3.79
CA TYR A 252 9.13 13.12 -4.80
C TYR A 252 9.31 14.58 -5.22
N ILE A 253 8.28 15.42 -4.98
CA ILE A 253 8.36 16.86 -5.27
C ILE A 253 9.24 17.58 -4.26
N GLU A 254 9.22 17.15 -3.01
CA GLU A 254 9.94 17.78 -1.90
C GLU A 254 11.33 17.17 -1.68
N GLY A 255 12.21 17.91 -1.02
CA GLY A 255 13.54 17.47 -0.62
C GLY A 255 14.60 17.47 -1.73
N GLU A 256 15.85 17.82 -1.36
CA GLU A 256 16.98 17.83 -2.31
C GLU A 256 17.38 16.43 -2.79
N ALA A 257 17.18 15.41 -1.97
CA ALA A 257 17.50 14.02 -2.31
C ALA A 257 16.69 13.50 -3.51
N ASN A 258 15.49 14.04 -3.74
CA ASN A 258 14.58 13.64 -4.82
C ASN A 258 14.80 14.41 -6.13
N GLN A 259 15.81 15.30 -6.20
CA GLN A 259 16.10 16.04 -7.43
C GLN A 259 16.33 15.12 -8.66
N PRO A 260 17.05 14.00 -8.57
CA PRO A 260 17.21 13.09 -9.70
C PRO A 260 15.90 12.51 -10.23
N ILE A 261 14.91 12.24 -9.34
CA ILE A 261 13.59 11.74 -9.73
C ILE A 261 12.82 12.85 -10.45
N ARG A 262 12.84 14.08 -9.96
CA ARG A 262 12.22 15.24 -10.63
C ARG A 262 12.80 15.50 -12.02
N ASP A 263 14.12 15.46 -12.14
CA ASP A 263 14.81 15.64 -13.43
C ASP A 263 14.45 14.53 -14.43
N ALA A 264 14.38 13.29 -13.94
CA ALA A 264 13.97 12.15 -14.75
C ALA A 264 12.49 12.23 -15.17
N PHE A 265 11.60 12.69 -14.29
CA PHE A 265 10.19 12.89 -14.61
C PHE A 265 9.99 14.00 -15.65
N LEU A 266 10.71 15.12 -15.49
CA LEU A 266 10.72 16.17 -16.50
C LEU A 266 11.20 15.64 -17.86
N ASN A 267 12.26 14.83 -17.86
CA ASN A 267 12.77 14.20 -19.07
C ASN A 267 11.78 13.18 -19.66
N LEU A 268 11.04 12.42 -18.84
CA LEU A 268 9.98 11.52 -19.30
C LEU A 268 8.90 12.30 -20.05
N ILE A 269 8.40 13.41 -19.50
CA ILE A 269 7.41 14.25 -20.16
C ILE A 269 7.95 14.71 -21.53
N LYS A 270 9.19 15.25 -21.56
CA LYS A 270 9.85 15.66 -22.80
C LYS A 270 9.91 14.51 -23.83
N GLN A 271 10.36 13.32 -23.41
CA GLN A 271 10.47 12.16 -24.29
C GLN A 271 9.13 11.77 -24.90
N MET A 272 8.04 11.77 -24.11
CA MET A 272 6.69 11.44 -24.62
C MET A 272 6.28 12.38 -25.75
N PHE A 273 6.53 13.67 -25.62
CA PHE A 273 6.21 14.64 -26.68
C PHE A 273 7.13 14.47 -27.90
N VAL A 274 8.42 14.21 -27.74
CA VAL A 274 9.34 13.94 -28.86
C VAL A 274 8.90 12.69 -29.63
N LEU A 275 8.58 11.60 -28.92
CA LEU A 275 8.09 10.35 -29.52
C LEU A 275 6.75 10.55 -30.27
N SER A 276 6.00 11.57 -29.86
CA SER A 276 4.72 11.94 -30.48
C SER A 276 4.86 12.95 -31.61
N GLY A 277 6.09 13.36 -31.96
CA GLY A 277 6.40 14.17 -33.14
C GLY A 277 6.74 15.63 -32.90
N GLU A 278 6.79 16.07 -31.63
CA GLU A 278 7.24 17.43 -31.29
C GLU A 278 8.76 17.57 -31.46
N SER A 279 9.21 18.78 -31.76
CA SER A 279 10.63 19.08 -31.76
C SER A 279 11.22 19.03 -30.34
N GLU A 280 12.50 18.73 -30.22
CA GLU A 280 13.21 18.73 -28.92
C GLU A 280 13.07 20.05 -28.15
N GLU A 281 13.09 21.19 -28.87
CA GLU A 281 12.95 22.51 -28.25
C GLU A 281 11.55 22.75 -27.73
N GLU A 282 10.53 22.43 -28.51
CA GLU A 282 9.14 22.59 -28.10
C GLU A 282 8.75 21.61 -27.00
N ALA A 283 9.15 20.35 -27.13
CA ALA A 283 8.94 19.33 -26.11
C ALA A 283 9.56 19.71 -24.75
N SER A 284 10.73 20.39 -24.76
CA SER A 284 11.34 20.87 -23.51
C SER A 284 10.52 21.98 -22.85
N LYS A 285 9.99 22.93 -23.62
CA LYS A 285 9.11 24.00 -23.10
C LYS A 285 7.80 23.44 -22.53
N ILE A 286 7.20 22.53 -23.28
CA ILE A 286 5.97 21.84 -22.83
C ILE A 286 6.25 21.07 -21.53
N ALA A 287 7.35 20.34 -21.46
CA ALA A 287 7.70 19.55 -20.29
C ALA A 287 7.83 20.41 -19.03
N GLU A 288 8.48 21.57 -19.10
CA GLU A 288 8.61 22.49 -17.96
C GLU A 288 7.24 22.99 -17.48
N GLN A 289 6.34 23.34 -18.38
CA GLN A 289 5.01 23.84 -18.06
C GLN A 289 4.10 22.75 -17.47
N VAL A 290 4.11 21.57 -18.09
CA VAL A 290 3.33 20.41 -17.63
C VAL A 290 3.84 19.93 -16.28
N PHE A 291 5.17 19.86 -16.10
CA PHE A 291 5.77 19.49 -14.82
C PHE A 291 5.34 20.43 -13.70
N LYS A 292 5.32 21.74 -13.95
CA LYS A 292 4.82 22.72 -12.97
C LYS A 292 3.37 22.44 -12.55
N MET A 293 2.52 22.11 -13.49
CA MET A 293 1.11 21.77 -13.21
C MET A 293 0.99 20.45 -12.44
N GLN A 294 1.81 19.43 -12.77
CA GLN A 294 1.93 18.19 -12.01
C GLN A 294 2.33 18.45 -10.55
N GLN A 295 3.34 19.33 -10.33
CA GLN A 295 3.75 19.74 -8.99
C GLN A 295 2.62 20.41 -8.22
N ASP A 296 1.90 21.33 -8.84
CA ASP A 296 0.84 22.08 -8.19
C ASP A 296 -0.31 21.15 -7.73
N PHE A 297 -0.66 20.14 -8.52
CA PHE A 297 -1.66 19.13 -8.13
C PHE A 297 -1.12 18.18 -7.07
N SER A 298 0.09 17.68 -7.23
CA SER A 298 0.71 16.77 -6.28
C SER A 298 0.85 17.40 -4.88
N LEU A 299 1.28 18.66 -4.80
CA LEU A 299 1.44 19.39 -3.53
C LEU A 299 0.12 19.76 -2.85
N SER A 300 -0.97 19.92 -3.62
CA SER A 300 -2.32 20.17 -3.06
C SER A 300 -3.11 18.89 -2.79
N GLY A 301 -2.61 17.75 -3.24
CA GLY A 301 -3.17 16.42 -2.94
C GLY A 301 -2.86 15.95 -1.53
N ALA A 302 -3.49 14.86 -1.14
CA ALA A 302 -3.26 14.24 0.16
C ALA A 302 -2.01 13.36 0.16
N GLY A 303 -1.37 13.23 1.32
CA GLY A 303 -0.26 12.30 1.53
C GLY A 303 -0.73 10.91 1.97
N MET A 304 0.21 9.96 2.02
CA MET A 304 -0.08 8.58 2.47
C MET A 304 -0.57 8.51 3.91
N GLU A 305 -0.17 9.45 4.77
CA GLU A 305 -0.63 9.53 6.16
C GLU A 305 -2.14 9.78 6.31
N ASP A 306 -2.78 10.27 5.25
CA ASP A 306 -4.21 10.63 5.26
C ASP A 306 -5.11 9.58 4.58
N ILE A 307 -4.57 8.52 4.02
CA ILE A 307 -5.30 7.57 3.16
C ILE A 307 -6.55 6.98 3.82
N TYR A 308 -6.54 6.85 5.15
CA TYR A 308 -7.67 6.35 5.95
C TYR A 308 -8.45 7.46 6.68
N ASN A 309 -8.16 8.73 6.40
CA ASN A 309 -8.82 9.85 7.08
C ASN A 309 -10.14 10.21 6.40
N VAL A 310 -11.23 9.55 6.81
CA VAL A 310 -12.57 9.77 6.25
C VAL A 310 -13.03 11.22 6.41
N GLU A 311 -12.74 11.88 7.53
CA GLU A 311 -13.14 13.28 7.75
C GLU A 311 -12.51 14.24 6.74
N LYS A 312 -11.32 13.91 6.23
CA LYS A 312 -10.62 14.70 5.22
C LYS A 312 -11.18 14.45 3.81
N TYR A 313 -11.54 13.19 3.50
CA TYR A 313 -11.95 12.78 2.15
C TYR A 313 -13.45 12.79 1.91
N TYR A 314 -14.29 12.79 2.93
CA TYR A 314 -15.72 12.75 2.78
C TYR A 314 -16.32 14.16 2.81
N ASN A 315 -16.29 14.86 1.67
CA ASN A 315 -16.84 16.21 1.51
C ASN A 315 -18.04 16.16 0.56
N PRO A 316 -19.28 16.07 1.06
CA PRO A 316 -20.48 15.99 0.23
C PRO A 316 -20.82 17.35 -0.39
N TYR A 317 -21.05 17.38 -1.68
CA TYR A 317 -21.44 18.53 -2.46
C TYR A 317 -22.76 18.24 -3.19
N SER A 318 -23.73 19.13 -3.12
CA SER A 318 -24.90 19.15 -3.99
C SER A 318 -24.50 19.47 -5.44
N LYS A 319 -25.44 19.30 -6.38
CA LYS A 319 -25.23 19.67 -7.78
C LYS A 319 -24.86 21.15 -7.94
N GLU A 320 -25.51 22.02 -7.19
CA GLU A 320 -25.30 23.48 -7.17
C GLU A 320 -23.95 23.86 -6.56
N GLU A 321 -23.57 23.21 -5.46
CA GLU A 321 -22.27 23.42 -4.82
C GLU A 321 -21.11 22.94 -5.70
N LEU A 322 -21.26 21.78 -6.37
CA LEU A 322 -20.28 21.30 -7.32
C LEU A 322 -20.12 22.25 -8.53
N ALA A 323 -21.25 22.78 -9.07
CA ALA A 323 -21.21 23.79 -10.10
C ALA A 323 -20.52 25.09 -9.64
N SER A 324 -20.71 25.47 -8.39
CA SER A 324 -20.03 26.63 -7.79
C SER A 324 -18.53 26.40 -7.59
N LEU A 325 -18.12 25.18 -7.22
CA LEU A 325 -16.72 24.79 -7.07
C LEU A 325 -15.99 24.87 -8.42
N TYR A 326 -16.66 24.48 -9.52
CA TYR A 326 -16.14 24.53 -10.89
C TYR A 326 -16.73 25.68 -11.70
N SER A 327 -16.63 26.91 -11.15
CA SER A 327 -17.22 28.13 -11.74
C SER A 327 -16.64 28.51 -13.12
N ASN A 328 -15.50 27.97 -13.53
CA ASN A 328 -14.82 28.28 -14.78
C ASN A 328 -15.18 27.33 -15.94
N CYS A 329 -16.01 26.30 -15.69
CA CYS A 329 -16.49 25.38 -16.72
C CYS A 329 -17.90 24.85 -16.40
N ASP A 330 -18.58 24.29 -17.38
CA ASP A 330 -19.84 23.57 -17.18
C ASP A 330 -19.58 22.12 -16.71
N ILE A 331 -19.28 21.96 -15.40
CA ILE A 331 -19.03 20.65 -14.81
C ILE A 331 -20.25 19.73 -14.87
N ILE A 332 -21.46 20.31 -14.83
CA ILE A 332 -22.69 19.52 -14.89
C ILE A 332 -22.91 19.01 -16.30
N GLY A 333 -22.71 19.85 -17.31
CA GLY A 333 -22.71 19.41 -18.71
C GLY A 333 -21.64 18.36 -19.01
N PHE A 334 -20.46 18.44 -18.39
CA PHE A 334 -19.45 17.39 -18.47
C PHE A 334 -19.99 16.06 -17.92
N LEU A 335 -20.58 16.06 -16.71
CA LEU A 335 -21.14 14.85 -16.09
C LEU A 335 -22.26 14.23 -16.94
N GLU A 336 -23.16 15.05 -17.49
CA GLU A 336 -24.20 14.59 -18.40
C GLU A 336 -23.61 13.93 -19.67
N LYS A 337 -22.52 14.48 -20.20
CA LYS A 337 -21.83 13.92 -21.38
C LYS A 337 -21.11 12.61 -21.06
N VAL A 338 -20.57 12.42 -19.86
CA VAL A 338 -19.99 11.12 -19.45
C VAL A 338 -21.04 10.10 -19.02
N GLY A 339 -22.34 10.46 -19.10
CA GLY A 339 -23.46 9.54 -18.84
C GLY A 339 -24.02 9.63 -17.43
N VAL A 340 -23.54 10.55 -16.58
CA VAL A 340 -24.07 10.77 -15.23
C VAL A 340 -25.06 11.94 -15.27
N THR A 341 -26.35 11.62 -15.37
CA THR A 341 -27.44 12.62 -15.52
C THR A 341 -28.15 12.93 -14.20
N ARG A 342 -28.06 12.02 -13.23
CA ARG A 342 -28.71 12.13 -11.91
C ARG A 342 -27.77 11.64 -10.83
N PHE A 343 -27.65 12.43 -9.77
CA PHE A 343 -26.99 12.04 -8.53
C PHE A 343 -27.53 12.92 -7.39
N ASP A 344 -27.60 12.36 -6.18
CA ASP A 344 -28.06 13.08 -4.98
C ASP A 344 -26.98 14.01 -4.44
N ARG A 345 -25.74 13.54 -4.45
CA ARG A 345 -24.55 14.27 -4.00
C ARG A 345 -23.29 13.75 -4.69
N CYS A 346 -22.27 14.57 -4.73
CA CYS A 346 -20.91 14.19 -5.13
C CYS A 346 -19.98 14.31 -3.92
N ILE A 347 -19.22 13.26 -3.63
CA ILE A 347 -18.17 13.32 -2.62
C ILE A 347 -16.90 13.85 -3.28
N VAL A 348 -16.49 15.06 -2.89
CA VAL A 348 -15.23 15.66 -3.36
C VAL A 348 -14.13 15.24 -2.39
N GLN A 349 -13.27 14.31 -2.82
CA GLN A 349 -12.24 13.74 -1.94
C GLN A 349 -11.15 14.76 -1.62
N GLU A 350 -10.69 15.52 -2.61
CA GLU A 350 -9.61 16.50 -2.47
C GLU A 350 -10.09 17.90 -2.86
N VAL A 351 -10.72 18.61 -1.91
CA VAL A 351 -11.36 19.91 -2.16
C VAL A 351 -10.36 20.96 -2.65
N GLU A 352 -9.17 21.03 -2.04
CA GLU A 352 -8.16 22.02 -2.43
C GLU A 352 -7.59 21.72 -3.83
N ASN A 353 -7.45 20.44 -4.17
CA ASN A 353 -7.02 20.01 -5.48
C ASN A 353 -8.09 20.30 -6.56
N ALA A 354 -9.38 20.11 -6.23
CA ALA A 354 -10.50 20.50 -7.10
C ALA A 354 -10.54 22.02 -7.36
N LYS A 355 -10.31 22.85 -6.32
CA LYS A 355 -10.18 24.31 -6.47
C LYS A 355 -9.00 24.67 -7.38
N LYS A 356 -7.87 24.01 -7.21
CA LYS A 356 -6.69 24.20 -8.07
C LYS A 356 -7.00 23.84 -9.53
N ALA A 357 -7.71 22.73 -9.77
CA ALA A 357 -8.15 22.36 -11.12
C ALA A 357 -9.05 23.45 -11.74
N ASN A 358 -10.02 23.97 -10.99
CA ASN A 358 -10.86 25.07 -11.44
C ASN A 358 -10.05 26.34 -11.77
N ASP A 359 -9.00 26.65 -10.98
CA ASP A 359 -8.13 27.80 -11.24
C ASP A 359 -7.36 27.69 -12.56
N TYR A 360 -7.02 26.45 -12.97
CA TYR A 360 -6.41 26.19 -14.26
C TYR A 360 -7.41 26.26 -15.43
N LEU A 361 -8.71 25.95 -15.23
CA LEU A 361 -9.75 25.91 -16.26
C LEU A 361 -10.15 27.32 -16.71
N LYS A 362 -9.21 28.08 -17.28
CA LYS A 362 -9.39 29.43 -17.81
C LYS A 362 -8.83 29.51 -19.22
N GLN A 363 -9.42 30.39 -20.05
CA GLN A 363 -9.05 30.55 -21.45
C GLN A 363 -7.56 30.83 -21.66
N GLU A 364 -6.94 31.57 -20.76
CA GLU A 364 -5.49 31.88 -20.79
C GLU A 364 -4.59 30.65 -20.62
N ASN A 365 -5.10 29.59 -20.02
CA ASN A 365 -4.37 28.34 -19.77
C ASN A 365 -4.69 27.24 -20.80
N LEU A 366 -5.53 27.52 -21.82
CA LEU A 366 -6.04 26.49 -22.71
C LEU A 366 -4.95 25.64 -23.37
N GLU A 367 -3.87 26.24 -23.85
CA GLU A 367 -2.76 25.50 -24.47
C GLU A 367 -1.99 24.64 -23.44
N LEU A 368 -1.80 25.13 -22.21
CA LEU A 368 -1.22 24.34 -21.14
C LEU A 368 -2.10 23.14 -20.79
N LEU A 369 -3.41 23.35 -20.65
CA LEU A 369 -4.40 22.28 -20.37
C LEU A 369 -4.43 21.21 -21.47
N LYS A 370 -4.34 21.60 -22.74
CA LYS A 370 -4.22 20.68 -23.88
C LYS A 370 -2.95 19.83 -23.75
N ASN A 371 -1.82 20.45 -23.52
CA ASN A 371 -0.54 19.76 -23.35
C ASN A 371 -0.55 18.83 -22.12
N TYR A 372 -1.15 19.28 -21.01
CA TYR A 372 -1.34 18.43 -19.85
C TYR A 372 -2.18 17.18 -20.17
N THR A 373 -3.30 17.36 -20.86
CA THR A 373 -4.16 16.24 -21.27
C THR A 373 -3.46 15.28 -22.22
N LYS A 374 -2.71 15.80 -23.22
CA LYS A 374 -1.89 14.95 -24.09
C LYS A 374 -0.85 14.16 -23.29
N CYS A 375 -0.17 14.79 -22.33
CA CYS A 375 0.81 14.12 -21.45
C CYS A 375 0.14 12.96 -20.69
N MET A 376 -1.01 13.20 -20.06
CA MET A 376 -1.75 12.16 -19.35
C MET A 376 -2.23 11.04 -20.27
N LEU A 377 -2.65 11.37 -21.50
CA LEU A 377 -3.03 10.40 -22.52
C LEU A 377 -1.82 9.53 -22.92
N TYR A 378 -0.65 10.12 -23.15
CA TYR A 378 0.59 9.37 -23.47
C TYR A 378 1.02 8.47 -22.31
N PHE A 379 0.95 8.95 -21.08
CA PHE A 379 1.28 8.14 -19.90
C PHE A 379 0.33 6.95 -19.76
N GLY A 380 -0.98 7.19 -19.81
CA GLY A 380 -2.01 6.16 -19.69
C GLY A 380 -1.96 5.11 -20.80
N SER A 381 -1.54 5.50 -22.01
CA SER A 381 -1.47 4.60 -23.17
C SER A 381 -0.06 4.05 -23.47
N SER A 382 0.97 4.43 -22.71
CA SER A 382 2.38 4.11 -23.00
C SER A 382 2.63 2.60 -23.22
N GLY A 383 1.97 1.73 -22.44
CA GLY A 383 2.06 0.27 -22.57
C GLY A 383 1.36 -0.29 -23.83
N TRP A 384 0.48 0.48 -24.44
CA TRP A 384 -0.33 0.06 -25.61
C TRP A 384 0.15 0.67 -26.92
N LEU A 385 1.00 1.70 -26.85
CA LEU A 385 1.59 2.38 -28.01
C LEU A 385 2.81 1.62 -28.53
N THR A 386 3.91 2.31 -28.73
CA THR A 386 5.14 1.76 -29.29
C THR A 386 6.08 1.22 -28.19
N SER A 387 7.02 0.38 -28.62
CA SER A 387 8.12 -0.08 -27.74
C SER A 387 8.91 1.08 -27.13
N ALA A 388 9.07 2.20 -27.86
CA ALA A 388 9.77 3.39 -27.38
C ALA A 388 9.02 4.11 -26.24
N HIS A 389 7.68 4.25 -26.33
CA HIS A 389 6.87 4.82 -25.24
C HIS A 389 6.90 3.95 -23.99
N ALA A 390 6.72 2.63 -24.16
CA ALA A 390 6.80 1.68 -23.06
C ALA A 390 8.18 1.69 -22.39
N LYS A 391 9.27 1.81 -23.18
CA LYS A 391 10.63 1.91 -22.66
C LYS A 391 10.86 3.19 -21.86
N ALA A 392 10.41 4.34 -22.34
CA ALA A 392 10.57 5.61 -21.63
C ALA A 392 9.90 5.56 -20.24
N MET A 393 8.70 5.00 -20.16
CA MET A 393 7.99 4.82 -18.88
C MET A 393 8.73 3.83 -17.97
N ARG A 394 9.20 2.69 -18.49
CA ARG A 394 9.96 1.71 -17.73
C ARG A 394 11.28 2.27 -17.20
N ASP A 395 12.00 3.05 -17.99
CA ASP A 395 13.26 3.66 -17.58
C ASP A 395 13.06 4.61 -16.39
N PHE A 396 11.98 5.40 -16.40
CA PHE A 396 11.60 6.24 -15.28
C PHE A 396 11.22 5.40 -14.05
N ASN A 397 10.35 4.41 -14.21
CA ASN A 397 9.93 3.55 -13.10
C ASN A 397 11.13 2.82 -12.47
N SER A 398 12.09 2.36 -13.28
CA SER A 398 13.32 1.73 -12.77
C SER A 398 14.18 2.67 -11.94
N LEU A 399 14.11 3.98 -12.17
CA LEU A 399 14.78 4.96 -11.32
C LEU A 399 14.07 5.12 -9.97
N VAL A 400 12.75 4.97 -9.95
CA VAL A 400 11.94 5.12 -8.72
C VAL A 400 12.02 3.86 -7.86
N VAL A 401 11.74 2.68 -8.44
CA VAL A 401 11.62 1.42 -7.69
C VAL A 401 12.86 0.51 -7.79
N GLY A 402 13.92 0.94 -8.45
CA GLY A 402 15.09 0.12 -8.74
C GLY A 402 14.96 -0.67 -10.04
N ALA A 403 16.09 -1.19 -10.52
CA ALA A 403 16.17 -1.91 -11.78
C ALA A 403 15.26 -3.15 -11.79
N THR A 404 14.56 -3.36 -12.90
CA THR A 404 13.69 -4.52 -13.12
C THR A 404 14.14 -5.28 -14.38
N GLU A 405 13.84 -6.58 -14.43
CA GLU A 405 14.13 -7.40 -15.61
C GLU A 405 13.36 -6.87 -16.84
N GLU A 406 14.02 -6.89 -17.99
CA GLU A 406 13.38 -6.56 -19.25
C GLU A 406 12.50 -7.73 -19.72
N LYS A 407 11.22 -7.45 -19.93
CA LYS A 407 10.24 -8.44 -20.38
C LYS A 407 10.23 -8.54 -21.90
N SER A 408 10.06 -9.76 -22.42
CA SER A 408 9.85 -9.98 -23.85
C SER A 408 8.53 -9.37 -24.33
N ALA A 409 8.43 -9.06 -25.62
CA ALA A 409 7.18 -8.58 -26.22
C ALA A 409 6.02 -9.57 -26.03
N ASP A 410 6.31 -10.87 -26.06
CA ASP A 410 5.35 -11.93 -25.79
C ASP A 410 4.82 -11.89 -24.35
N THR A 411 5.73 -11.75 -23.38
CA THR A 411 5.36 -11.61 -21.96
C THR A 411 4.49 -10.38 -21.72
N ILE A 412 4.87 -9.23 -22.30
CA ILE A 412 4.10 -7.99 -22.18
C ILE A 412 2.69 -8.16 -22.79
N ALA A 413 2.59 -8.80 -23.95
CA ALA A 413 1.31 -9.07 -24.61
C ALA A 413 0.41 -9.98 -23.76
N LYS A 414 0.97 -11.03 -23.16
CA LYS A 414 0.23 -11.93 -22.26
C LYS A 414 -0.26 -11.22 -21.03
N GLU A 415 0.58 -10.42 -20.36
CA GLU A 415 0.20 -9.62 -19.19
C GLU A 415 -0.90 -8.60 -19.52
N LEU A 416 -0.79 -7.92 -20.67
CA LEU A 416 -1.82 -7.00 -21.14
C LEU A 416 -3.15 -7.71 -21.43
N THR A 417 -3.09 -8.92 -21.99
CA THR A 417 -4.28 -9.74 -22.22
C THR A 417 -4.91 -10.19 -20.91
N GLN A 418 -4.11 -10.61 -19.93
CA GLN A 418 -4.58 -10.96 -18.60
C GLN A 418 -5.24 -9.76 -17.89
N SER A 419 -4.70 -8.55 -18.04
CA SER A 419 -5.29 -7.33 -17.46
C SER A 419 -6.59 -6.89 -18.14
N MET A 420 -6.81 -7.27 -19.39
CA MET A 420 -8.06 -6.97 -20.12
C MET A 420 -9.17 -7.95 -19.71
N PHE A 421 -8.89 -9.23 -19.60
CA PHE A 421 -9.88 -10.29 -19.35
C PHE A 421 -9.77 -10.87 -17.93
N VAL A 422 -9.74 -9.98 -16.94
CA VAL A 422 -9.40 -10.34 -15.55
C VAL A 422 -10.32 -11.39 -14.93
N TRP A 423 -11.63 -11.35 -15.21
CA TRP A 423 -12.60 -12.28 -14.64
C TRP A 423 -12.62 -13.62 -15.37
N GLU A 424 -12.48 -13.60 -16.69
CA GLU A 424 -12.36 -14.79 -17.54
C GLU A 424 -11.14 -15.61 -17.17
N PHE A 425 -9.99 -14.94 -16.99
CA PHE A 425 -8.80 -15.59 -16.49
C PHE A 425 -8.95 -16.07 -15.05
N GLY A 426 -9.68 -15.35 -14.21
CA GLY A 426 -10.02 -15.81 -12.86
C GLY A 426 -10.75 -17.14 -12.89
N LYS A 427 -11.73 -17.29 -13.78
CA LYS A 427 -12.49 -18.51 -13.94
C LYS A 427 -11.62 -19.67 -14.48
N LEU A 428 -10.90 -19.43 -15.57
CA LEU A 428 -9.99 -20.43 -16.16
C LEU A 428 -8.91 -20.89 -15.16
N TYR A 429 -8.40 -19.95 -14.34
CA TYR A 429 -7.41 -20.23 -13.32
C TYR A 429 -7.97 -21.13 -12.22
N THR A 430 -9.15 -20.81 -11.68
CA THR A 430 -9.77 -21.60 -10.61
C THR A 430 -10.16 -22.99 -11.09
N ASP A 431 -10.70 -23.10 -12.29
CA ASP A 431 -11.09 -24.40 -12.89
C ASP A 431 -9.89 -25.35 -13.04
N GLN A 432 -8.67 -24.80 -13.20
CA GLN A 432 -7.48 -25.62 -13.44
C GLN A 432 -6.55 -25.76 -12.22
N TYR A 433 -6.45 -24.75 -11.38
CA TYR A 433 -5.40 -24.66 -10.35
C TYR A 433 -5.90 -24.60 -8.91
N PHE A 434 -7.21 -24.56 -8.67
CA PHE A 434 -7.76 -24.47 -7.32
C PHE A 434 -8.81 -25.54 -7.04
N SER A 435 -8.67 -26.24 -5.89
CA SER A 435 -9.57 -27.34 -5.54
C SER A 435 -10.66 -26.91 -4.54
N GLU A 436 -11.84 -27.50 -4.63
CA GLU A 436 -12.90 -27.34 -3.63
C GLU A 436 -12.47 -27.83 -2.24
N GLU A 437 -11.61 -28.85 -2.16
CA GLU A 437 -11.04 -29.34 -0.90
C GLU A 437 -10.26 -28.25 -0.17
N SER A 438 -9.35 -27.55 -0.87
CA SER A 438 -8.59 -26.43 -0.30
C SER A 438 -9.49 -25.28 0.13
N LYS A 439 -10.56 -24.97 -0.64
CA LYS A 439 -11.56 -23.97 -0.27
C LYS A 439 -12.19 -24.33 1.08
N HIS A 440 -12.66 -25.58 1.21
CA HIS A 440 -13.34 -26.03 2.44
C HIS A 440 -12.42 -26.04 3.66
N GLU A 441 -11.16 -26.47 3.55
CA GLU A 441 -10.20 -26.45 4.66
C GLU A 441 -9.93 -25.03 5.15
N VAL A 442 -9.74 -24.08 4.23
CA VAL A 442 -9.52 -22.67 4.57
C VAL A 442 -10.78 -22.03 5.19
N GLU A 443 -11.98 -22.43 4.75
CA GLU A 443 -13.23 -22.03 5.40
C GLU A 443 -13.28 -22.47 6.87
N GLU A 444 -12.85 -23.70 7.19
CA GLU A 444 -12.82 -24.19 8.57
C GLU A 444 -11.77 -23.45 9.41
N ILE A 445 -10.58 -23.18 8.87
CA ILE A 445 -9.56 -22.35 9.55
C ILE A 445 -10.14 -20.94 9.83
N THR A 446 -10.82 -20.35 8.87
CA THR A 446 -11.43 -19.01 9.01
C THR A 446 -12.50 -18.99 10.10
N LYS A 447 -13.39 -19.98 10.13
CA LYS A 447 -14.39 -20.11 11.18
C LYS A 447 -13.76 -20.23 12.57
N GLN A 448 -12.71 -21.03 12.70
CA GLN A 448 -11.99 -21.18 13.96
C GLN A 448 -11.37 -19.86 14.42
N LEU A 449 -10.74 -19.10 13.51
CA LEU A 449 -10.14 -17.81 13.81
C LEU A 449 -11.18 -16.76 14.21
N ILE A 450 -12.33 -16.68 13.53
CA ILE A 450 -13.43 -15.79 13.92
C ILE A 450 -13.95 -16.12 15.32
N GLN A 451 -14.11 -17.40 15.65
CA GLN A 451 -14.53 -17.82 16.99
C GLN A 451 -13.50 -17.46 18.07
N THR A 452 -12.23 -17.64 17.75
CA THR A 452 -11.12 -17.28 18.66
C THR A 452 -11.08 -15.77 18.88
N PHE A 453 -11.18 -14.96 17.81
CA PHE A 453 -11.21 -13.50 17.92
C PHE A 453 -12.41 -13.02 18.75
N ARG A 454 -13.58 -13.65 18.58
CA ARG A 454 -14.76 -13.41 19.43
C ARG A 454 -14.46 -13.64 20.92
N GLY A 455 -13.84 -14.76 21.24
CA GLY A 455 -13.43 -15.08 22.62
C GLY A 455 -12.45 -14.06 23.19
N ARG A 456 -11.55 -13.55 22.35
CA ARG A 456 -10.59 -12.49 22.73
C ARG A 456 -11.30 -11.18 23.04
N ILE A 457 -12.20 -10.69 22.16
CA ILE A 457 -13.01 -9.47 22.42
C ILE A 457 -13.72 -9.56 23.77
N GLN A 458 -14.32 -10.71 24.09
CA GLN A 458 -15.06 -10.89 25.33
C GLN A 458 -14.18 -10.83 26.58
N LYS A 459 -12.89 -11.24 26.48
CA LYS A 459 -11.92 -11.26 27.58
C LYS A 459 -11.20 -9.92 27.80
N ILE A 460 -11.28 -8.98 26.85
CA ILE A 460 -10.61 -7.66 26.96
C ILE A 460 -11.12 -6.91 28.21
N ASP A 461 -10.22 -6.50 29.08
CA ASP A 461 -10.55 -5.88 30.36
C ASP A 461 -10.77 -4.37 30.28
N TRP A 462 -10.19 -3.70 29.28
CA TRP A 462 -10.31 -2.26 29.07
C TRP A 462 -11.55 -1.83 28.26
N LEU A 463 -12.27 -2.75 27.63
CA LEU A 463 -13.52 -2.48 26.90
C LEU A 463 -14.74 -2.61 27.81
N SER A 464 -15.68 -1.68 27.71
CA SER A 464 -17.00 -1.81 28.33
C SER A 464 -17.83 -2.91 27.65
N GLU A 465 -18.81 -3.46 28.40
CA GLU A 465 -19.72 -4.47 27.83
C GLU A 465 -20.53 -3.94 26.63
N ALA A 466 -20.84 -2.63 26.60
CA ALA A 466 -21.53 -2.01 25.48
C ALA A 466 -20.70 -2.09 24.19
N THR A 467 -19.42 -1.69 24.24
CA THR A 467 -18.52 -1.76 23.08
C THR A 467 -18.21 -3.20 22.69
N LYS A 468 -18.04 -4.12 23.65
CA LYS A 468 -17.86 -5.56 23.36
C LYS A 468 -19.03 -6.14 22.56
N GLN A 469 -20.30 -5.77 22.93
CA GLN A 469 -21.49 -6.25 22.22
C GLN A 469 -21.53 -5.75 20.77
N GLU A 470 -21.22 -4.48 20.54
CA GLU A 470 -21.15 -3.93 19.18
C GLU A 470 -20.00 -4.55 18.38
N ALA A 471 -18.83 -4.75 18.99
CA ALA A 471 -17.68 -5.42 18.36
C ALA A 471 -18.02 -6.88 17.96
N VAL A 472 -18.65 -7.64 18.86
CA VAL A 472 -19.11 -9.02 18.57
C VAL A 472 -20.16 -9.02 17.46
N LYS A 473 -21.12 -8.10 17.49
CA LYS A 473 -22.12 -7.95 16.44
C LYS A 473 -21.50 -7.69 15.08
N LYS A 474 -20.46 -6.82 15.02
CA LYS A 474 -19.73 -6.55 13.80
C LYS A 474 -18.95 -7.77 13.32
N LEU A 475 -18.26 -8.46 14.21
CA LEU A 475 -17.52 -9.69 13.90
C LEU A 475 -18.45 -10.79 13.34
N ASP A 476 -19.64 -10.97 13.95
CA ASP A 476 -20.63 -11.96 13.51
C ASP A 476 -21.26 -11.62 12.16
N ALA A 477 -21.22 -10.35 11.76
CA ALA A 477 -21.73 -9.88 10.48
C ALA A 477 -20.68 -9.93 9.36
N ILE A 478 -19.41 -10.25 9.67
CA ILE A 478 -18.36 -10.37 8.65
C ILE A 478 -18.75 -11.44 7.63
N LYS A 479 -18.75 -11.05 6.36
CA LYS A 479 -18.92 -11.97 5.24
C LYS A 479 -17.57 -12.56 4.87
N VAL A 480 -17.54 -13.86 4.61
CA VAL A 480 -16.31 -14.59 4.26
C VAL A 480 -16.38 -15.00 2.80
N LYS A 481 -15.39 -14.59 2.01
CA LYS A 481 -15.25 -14.88 0.59
C LYS A 481 -13.94 -15.63 0.36
N ILE A 482 -14.00 -16.90 -0.06
CA ILE A 482 -12.83 -17.78 -0.20
C ILE A 482 -12.77 -18.38 -1.60
N GLY A 483 -11.60 -18.29 -2.23
CA GLY A 483 -11.27 -18.90 -3.51
C GLY A 483 -11.80 -18.11 -4.69
N TYR A 484 -13.09 -18.20 -4.95
CA TYR A 484 -13.76 -17.60 -6.11
C TYR A 484 -15.25 -17.32 -5.84
N PRO A 485 -15.88 -16.38 -6.61
CA PRO A 485 -17.28 -16.02 -6.42
C PRO A 485 -18.24 -17.12 -6.92
N ASP A 486 -19.37 -17.29 -6.21
CA ASP A 486 -20.45 -18.20 -6.65
C ASP A 486 -21.14 -17.68 -7.92
N GLN A 487 -21.19 -16.35 -8.09
CA GLN A 487 -21.72 -15.68 -9.27
C GLN A 487 -20.63 -14.83 -9.90
N TRP A 488 -20.24 -15.22 -11.11
CA TRP A 488 -19.21 -14.49 -11.86
C TRP A 488 -19.78 -13.18 -12.44
N PRO A 489 -19.00 -12.08 -12.41
CA PRO A 489 -19.40 -10.86 -13.11
C PRO A 489 -19.56 -11.10 -14.61
N SER A 490 -20.58 -10.50 -15.19
CA SER A 490 -20.95 -10.67 -16.60
C SER A 490 -20.65 -9.46 -17.50
N TYR A 491 -19.84 -8.49 -17.02
CA TYR A 491 -19.54 -7.27 -17.79
C TYR A 491 -18.82 -7.57 -19.11
N PHE A 492 -18.12 -8.68 -19.19
CA PHE A 492 -17.26 -9.03 -20.32
C PHE A 492 -17.94 -9.89 -21.38
N ASP A 493 -19.13 -10.40 -21.11
CA ASP A 493 -19.92 -11.12 -22.12
C ASP A 493 -20.20 -10.24 -23.33
N ASP A 494 -20.46 -8.94 -23.09
CA ASP A 494 -20.76 -7.94 -24.10
C ASP A 494 -19.50 -7.24 -24.66
N LEU A 495 -18.30 -7.53 -24.17
CA LEU A 495 -17.06 -6.93 -24.66
C LEU A 495 -16.79 -7.37 -26.10
N SER A 496 -16.65 -6.41 -27.00
CA SER A 496 -16.34 -6.66 -28.44
C SER A 496 -14.88 -6.38 -28.72
N ILE A 497 -14.16 -7.37 -29.23
CA ILE A 497 -12.81 -7.22 -29.79
C ILE A 497 -12.90 -7.27 -31.30
N ASP A 498 -12.38 -6.22 -31.95
CA ASP A 498 -12.31 -6.11 -33.41
C ASP A 498 -10.86 -6.24 -33.88
N ALA A 499 -10.52 -7.40 -34.42
CA ALA A 499 -9.17 -7.70 -34.89
C ALA A 499 -8.70 -6.82 -36.07
N SER A 500 -9.61 -6.07 -36.70
CA SER A 500 -9.27 -5.12 -37.78
C SER A 500 -8.83 -3.75 -37.24
N LYS A 501 -9.05 -3.48 -35.97
CA LYS A 501 -8.66 -2.24 -35.26
C LYS A 501 -7.35 -2.39 -34.50
N SER A 502 -6.75 -1.28 -34.15
CA SER A 502 -5.58 -1.28 -33.27
C SER A 502 -5.92 -1.75 -31.86
N ILE A 503 -4.91 -2.18 -31.11
CA ILE A 503 -5.06 -2.53 -29.69
C ILE A 503 -5.56 -1.34 -28.86
N VAL A 504 -5.10 -0.12 -29.15
CA VAL A 504 -5.52 1.12 -28.50
C VAL A 504 -7.03 1.35 -28.67
N GLU A 505 -7.55 1.23 -29.91
CA GLU A 505 -8.99 1.36 -30.18
C GLU A 505 -9.81 0.29 -29.46
N ASN A 506 -9.34 -0.95 -29.41
CA ASN A 506 -10.02 -2.03 -28.67
C ASN A 506 -10.08 -1.75 -27.16
N ILE A 507 -8.99 -1.29 -26.55
CA ILE A 507 -8.94 -0.95 -25.12
C ILE A 507 -9.88 0.23 -24.83
N MET A 508 -9.84 1.28 -25.64
CA MET A 508 -10.71 2.45 -25.46
C MET A 508 -12.19 2.10 -25.60
N ASN A 509 -12.55 1.29 -26.60
CA ASN A 509 -13.93 0.81 -26.77
C ASN A 509 -14.41 -0.05 -25.58
N ALA A 510 -13.53 -0.89 -25.03
CA ALA A 510 -13.83 -1.67 -23.83
C ALA A 510 -14.08 -0.77 -22.61
N ASN A 511 -13.24 0.24 -22.42
CA ASN A 511 -13.41 1.22 -21.34
C ASN A 511 -14.71 2.02 -21.51
N GLU A 512 -15.08 2.41 -22.73
CA GLU A 512 -16.35 3.09 -22.98
C GLU A 512 -17.56 2.23 -22.60
N ALA A 513 -17.53 0.94 -22.90
CA ALA A 513 -18.58 0.01 -22.51
C ALA A 513 -18.70 -0.11 -20.98
N LEU A 514 -17.58 -0.21 -20.27
CA LEU A 514 -17.54 -0.28 -18.80
C LEU A 514 -18.01 1.04 -18.16
N ASN A 515 -17.54 2.20 -18.65
CA ASN A 515 -17.89 3.50 -18.07
C ASN A 515 -19.35 3.90 -18.36
N ALA A 516 -19.98 3.35 -19.41
CA ALA A 516 -21.41 3.55 -19.69
C ALA A 516 -22.33 3.00 -18.59
N MET A 517 -21.81 2.13 -17.71
CA MET A 517 -22.58 1.57 -16.59
C MET A 517 -22.68 2.52 -15.37
N ALA A 518 -21.98 3.66 -15.36
CA ALA A 518 -21.90 4.56 -14.20
C ALA A 518 -23.28 4.99 -13.66
N GLN A 519 -24.22 5.40 -14.54
CA GLN A 519 -25.57 5.79 -14.09
C GLN A 519 -26.38 4.58 -13.60
N VAL A 520 -26.23 3.43 -14.23
CA VAL A 520 -26.89 2.19 -13.80
C VAL A 520 -26.43 1.81 -12.41
N GLN A 521 -25.12 1.94 -12.14
CA GLN A 521 -24.56 1.69 -10.83
C GLN A 521 -25.07 2.67 -9.78
N LEU A 522 -25.08 3.99 -10.08
CA LEU A 522 -25.64 5.02 -9.18
C LEU A 522 -27.11 4.79 -8.84
N ASP A 523 -27.90 4.29 -9.78
CA ASP A 523 -29.33 4.02 -9.60
C ASP A 523 -29.59 2.64 -8.93
N SER A 524 -28.54 1.83 -8.75
CA SER A 524 -28.64 0.51 -8.11
C SER A 524 -28.31 0.56 -6.62
N GLY A 525 -28.76 -0.44 -5.87
CA GLY A 525 -28.24 -0.70 -4.53
C GLY A 525 -26.91 -1.46 -4.57
N VAL A 526 -26.10 -1.26 -3.55
CA VAL A 526 -24.83 -1.98 -3.42
C VAL A 526 -25.09 -3.46 -3.14
N LYS A 527 -24.46 -4.32 -3.92
CA LYS A 527 -24.48 -5.76 -3.74
C LYS A 527 -23.22 -6.19 -3.00
N LYS A 528 -23.32 -6.32 -1.68
CA LYS A 528 -22.18 -6.68 -0.81
C LYS A 528 -21.65 -8.09 -1.04
N GLU A 529 -22.35 -8.93 -1.81
CA GLU A 529 -21.90 -10.27 -2.20
C GLU A 529 -20.91 -10.24 -3.37
N GLU A 530 -20.88 -9.16 -4.15
CA GLU A 530 -19.95 -9.02 -5.27
C GLU A 530 -18.51 -8.98 -4.76
N TRP A 531 -17.61 -9.63 -5.52
CA TRP A 531 -16.19 -9.61 -5.25
C TRP A 531 -15.55 -8.32 -5.81
N ILE A 532 -14.69 -7.69 -5.02
CA ILE A 532 -13.94 -6.49 -5.44
C ILE A 532 -12.59 -6.82 -6.06
N THR A 533 -12.17 -8.09 -6.00
CA THR A 533 -10.90 -8.58 -6.52
C THR A 533 -11.10 -9.90 -7.25
N THR A 534 -10.14 -10.29 -8.09
CA THR A 534 -10.23 -11.51 -8.88
C THR A 534 -9.55 -12.71 -8.22
N PRO A 535 -9.98 -13.95 -8.49
CA PRO A 535 -9.43 -15.16 -7.87
C PRO A 535 -7.93 -15.40 -8.08
N GLN A 536 -7.34 -14.90 -9.15
CA GLN A 536 -5.90 -15.01 -9.44
C GLN A 536 -5.06 -13.91 -8.77
N THR A 537 -5.64 -13.07 -7.93
CA THR A 537 -4.91 -12.05 -7.15
C THR A 537 -4.18 -12.72 -5.98
N VAL A 538 -2.86 -12.51 -5.89
CA VAL A 538 -2.04 -12.97 -4.75
C VAL A 538 -2.09 -11.91 -3.66
N ASN A 539 -3.18 -11.87 -2.93
CA ASN A 539 -3.40 -11.00 -1.77
C ASN A 539 -4.61 -11.49 -0.97
N ALA A 540 -4.85 -10.87 0.19
CA ALA A 540 -6.06 -10.98 1.00
C ALA A 540 -6.58 -9.59 1.33
N PHE A 541 -7.86 -9.45 1.69
CA PHE A 541 -8.48 -8.15 1.87
C PHE A 541 -9.57 -8.17 2.95
N TYR A 542 -9.62 -7.12 3.76
CA TYR A 542 -10.83 -6.70 4.48
C TYR A 542 -11.42 -5.45 3.80
N ASN A 543 -12.70 -5.48 3.48
CA ASN A 543 -13.44 -4.32 2.98
C ASN A 543 -14.35 -3.75 4.07
N PRO A 544 -14.05 -2.59 4.66
CA PRO A 544 -14.83 -2.03 5.76
C PRO A 544 -16.26 -1.65 5.36
N GLN A 545 -16.49 -1.20 4.12
CA GLN A 545 -17.81 -0.79 3.63
C GLN A 545 -18.74 -1.97 3.33
N ALA A 546 -18.19 -3.13 2.99
CA ALA A 546 -18.96 -4.35 2.84
C ALA A 546 -18.99 -5.20 4.13
N ASN A 547 -18.08 -4.94 5.07
CA ASN A 547 -17.77 -5.76 6.23
C ASN A 547 -17.49 -7.21 5.82
N ASP A 548 -16.56 -7.39 4.88
CA ASP A 548 -16.16 -8.70 4.39
C ASP A 548 -14.64 -8.92 4.39
N ILE A 549 -14.25 -10.20 4.47
CA ILE A 549 -12.88 -10.66 4.26
C ILE A 549 -12.85 -11.54 3.01
N THR A 550 -11.86 -11.29 2.14
CA THR A 550 -11.74 -11.98 0.85
C THR A 550 -10.36 -12.62 0.71
N PHE A 551 -10.31 -13.93 0.45
CA PHE A 551 -9.11 -14.72 0.22
C PHE A 551 -9.18 -15.32 -1.19
N PRO A 552 -8.63 -14.66 -2.22
CA PRO A 552 -8.58 -15.19 -3.58
C PRO A 552 -7.86 -16.54 -3.67
N ALA A 553 -8.22 -17.38 -4.66
CA ALA A 553 -7.65 -18.71 -4.84
C ALA A 553 -6.11 -18.68 -4.94
N ALA A 554 -5.56 -17.63 -5.53
CA ALA A 554 -4.12 -17.54 -5.79
C ALA A 554 -3.25 -17.46 -4.55
N ILE A 555 -3.72 -16.85 -3.44
CA ILE A 555 -2.94 -16.82 -2.18
C ILE A 555 -3.04 -18.13 -1.40
N LEU A 556 -4.03 -18.96 -1.69
CA LEU A 556 -4.30 -20.22 -0.97
C LEU A 556 -3.42 -21.37 -1.49
N GLN A 557 -2.11 -21.13 -1.59
CA GLN A 557 -1.07 -22.04 -2.04
C GLN A 557 0.23 -21.77 -1.25
N ALA A 558 1.21 -22.68 -1.41
CA ALA A 558 2.53 -22.48 -0.81
C ALA A 558 3.16 -21.14 -1.29
N PRO A 559 3.83 -20.40 -0.41
CA PRO A 559 4.20 -20.74 0.96
C PRO A 559 3.14 -20.43 2.02
N PHE A 560 1.97 -19.86 1.69
CA PHE A 560 0.95 -19.43 2.65
C PHE A 560 0.10 -20.59 3.16
N TYR A 561 -0.33 -21.48 2.26
CA TYR A 561 -1.13 -22.64 2.55
C TYR A 561 -0.65 -23.84 1.76
N ASP A 562 -0.49 -24.98 2.43
CA ASP A 562 -0.24 -26.28 1.79
C ASP A 562 -1.12 -27.33 2.48
N LYS A 563 -2.01 -27.98 1.72
CA LYS A 563 -2.89 -29.04 2.23
C LYS A 563 -2.14 -30.23 2.82
N ASN A 564 -0.87 -30.41 2.49
CA ASN A 564 -0.03 -31.48 3.00
C ASN A 564 0.85 -31.06 4.20
N ALA A 565 0.86 -29.77 4.54
CA ALA A 565 1.64 -29.27 5.65
C ALA A 565 0.98 -29.59 7.01
N ASP A 566 1.75 -29.44 8.09
CA ASP A 566 1.23 -29.54 9.44
C ASP A 566 0.22 -28.39 9.72
N ALA A 567 -0.83 -28.67 10.48
CA ALA A 567 -1.85 -27.67 10.81
C ALA A 567 -1.27 -26.41 11.47
N ALA A 568 -0.24 -26.55 12.31
CA ALA A 568 0.43 -25.42 12.94
C ALA A 568 1.25 -24.60 11.93
N GLU A 569 1.81 -25.23 10.88
CA GLU A 569 2.49 -24.52 9.80
C GLU A 569 1.47 -23.70 8.97
N ASN A 570 0.31 -24.28 8.62
CA ASN A 570 -0.77 -23.54 7.94
C ASN A 570 -1.36 -22.42 8.83
N LEU A 571 -1.47 -22.62 10.14
CA LEU A 571 -1.87 -21.55 11.06
C LEU A 571 -0.83 -20.43 11.10
N GLY A 572 0.47 -20.74 11.11
CA GLY A 572 1.55 -19.75 11.05
C GLY A 572 1.67 -19.03 9.70
N GLY A 573 1.25 -19.69 8.61
CA GLY A 573 1.15 -19.15 7.25
C GLY A 573 -0.19 -18.42 7.03
N ILE A 574 -1.12 -19.09 6.33
CA ILE A 574 -2.41 -18.48 5.97
C ILE A 574 -3.26 -18.12 7.18
N GLY A 575 -3.14 -18.84 8.31
CA GLY A 575 -3.90 -18.54 9.52
C GLY A 575 -3.56 -17.16 10.11
N THR A 576 -2.29 -16.75 10.09
CA THR A 576 -1.91 -15.38 10.51
C THR A 576 -2.43 -14.33 9.55
N VAL A 577 -2.50 -14.60 8.24
CA VAL A 577 -3.08 -13.70 7.22
C VAL A 577 -4.60 -13.58 7.43
N ILE A 578 -5.31 -14.70 7.67
CA ILE A 578 -6.75 -14.66 7.95
C ILE A 578 -7.04 -13.87 9.23
N GLY A 579 -6.27 -14.10 10.29
CA GLY A 579 -6.40 -13.35 11.53
C GLY A 579 -6.07 -11.86 11.37
N HIS A 580 -5.13 -11.50 10.49
CA HIS A 580 -4.83 -10.14 10.08
C HIS A 580 -6.04 -9.47 9.42
N GLU A 581 -6.69 -10.12 8.43
CA GLU A 581 -7.88 -9.57 7.77
C GLU A 581 -9.08 -9.42 8.73
N ILE A 582 -9.27 -10.38 9.65
CA ILE A 582 -10.29 -10.24 10.69
C ILE A 582 -10.00 -9.03 11.59
N THR A 583 -8.72 -8.81 11.92
CA THR A 583 -8.30 -7.71 12.80
C THR A 583 -8.50 -6.35 12.14
N HIS A 584 -8.44 -6.26 10.81
CA HIS A 584 -8.73 -5.03 10.08
C HIS A 584 -10.16 -4.50 10.33
N ALA A 585 -11.10 -5.34 10.73
CA ALA A 585 -12.41 -4.86 11.18
C ALA A 585 -12.33 -3.96 12.43
N PHE A 586 -11.22 -4.02 13.18
CA PHE A 586 -11.03 -3.42 14.49
C PHE A 586 -9.72 -2.62 14.61
N ASP A 587 -9.02 -2.36 13.52
CA ASP A 587 -7.84 -1.49 13.47
C ASP A 587 -8.22 0.00 13.47
N THR A 588 -7.26 0.91 13.25
CA THR A 588 -7.51 2.36 13.27
C THR A 588 -8.41 2.87 12.15
N ASN A 589 -8.57 2.11 11.07
CA ASN A 589 -9.51 2.40 9.98
C ASN A 589 -10.85 1.67 10.19
N GLY A 590 -10.79 0.32 10.27
CA GLY A 590 -12.00 -0.49 10.38
C GLY A 590 -12.83 -0.19 11.62
N ALA A 591 -12.22 0.20 12.73
CA ALA A 591 -12.90 0.62 13.96
C ALA A 591 -13.90 1.78 13.78
N GLY A 592 -13.77 2.55 12.69
CA GLY A 592 -14.71 3.62 12.32
C GLY A 592 -15.99 3.14 11.66
N TYR A 593 -16.07 1.86 11.23
CA TYR A 593 -17.22 1.31 10.50
C TYR A 593 -18.04 0.34 11.37
N ASP A 594 -19.36 0.38 11.23
CA ASP A 594 -20.27 -0.50 11.94
C ASP A 594 -20.43 -1.89 11.26
N GLU A 595 -21.28 -2.73 11.81
CA GLU A 595 -21.58 -4.07 11.28
C GLU A 595 -22.19 -4.07 9.87
N ASN A 596 -22.74 -2.94 9.44
CA ASN A 596 -23.29 -2.73 8.10
C ASN A 596 -22.32 -2.07 7.14
N GLY A 597 -21.13 -1.70 7.62
CA GLY A 597 -20.12 -1.01 6.82
C GLY A 597 -20.36 0.50 6.68
N ASN A 598 -21.17 1.11 7.53
CA ASN A 598 -21.33 2.56 7.57
C ASN A 598 -20.31 3.18 8.50
N TYR A 599 -19.65 4.25 8.07
CA TYR A 599 -18.75 5.00 8.92
C TYR A 599 -19.57 5.76 9.98
N ARG A 600 -19.51 5.30 11.21
CA ARG A 600 -20.14 5.91 12.37
C ARG A 600 -19.44 5.50 13.66
N ASN A 601 -19.44 6.38 14.67
CA ASN A 601 -18.96 6.00 15.99
C ASN A 601 -19.94 5.03 16.68
N TRP A 602 -19.49 3.80 16.97
CA TRP A 602 -20.19 2.76 17.72
C TRP A 602 -19.55 2.47 19.09
N TRP A 603 -18.49 3.20 19.42
CA TRP A 603 -17.75 3.10 20.67
C TRP A 603 -18.37 3.95 21.75
N THR A 604 -18.20 3.56 23.03
CA THR A 604 -18.31 4.54 24.11
C THR A 604 -17.14 5.54 24.03
N GLN A 605 -17.33 6.74 24.57
CA GLN A 605 -16.27 7.76 24.53
C GLN A 605 -15.00 7.28 25.25
N GLU A 606 -15.16 6.64 26.41
CA GLU A 606 -14.05 6.13 27.21
C GLU A 606 -13.27 5.03 26.48
N ASP A 607 -13.96 4.07 25.86
CA ASP A 607 -13.33 2.98 25.11
C ASP A 607 -12.60 3.50 23.87
N LEU A 608 -13.16 4.49 23.16
CA LEU A 608 -12.50 5.11 22.01
C LEU A 608 -11.20 5.84 22.43
N GLU A 609 -11.23 6.55 23.57
CA GLU A 609 -10.02 7.18 24.13
C GLU A 609 -8.97 6.15 24.52
N GLN A 610 -9.37 5.04 25.13
CA GLN A 610 -8.49 3.90 25.46
C GLN A 610 -7.88 3.26 24.21
N PHE A 611 -8.68 3.03 23.18
CA PHE A 611 -8.22 2.49 21.89
C PHE A 611 -7.20 3.43 21.24
N THR A 612 -7.53 4.73 21.15
CA THR A 612 -6.65 5.75 20.56
C THR A 612 -5.31 5.83 21.30
N ALA A 613 -5.33 5.78 22.64
CA ALA A 613 -4.12 5.79 23.45
C ALA A 613 -3.24 4.54 23.24
N ARG A 614 -3.86 3.36 23.00
CA ARG A 614 -3.16 2.12 22.68
C ARG A 614 -2.58 2.14 21.27
N ALA A 615 -3.34 2.62 20.30
CA ALA A 615 -2.87 2.82 18.93
C ALA A 615 -1.66 3.77 18.88
N GLN A 616 -1.69 4.84 19.69
CA GLN A 616 -0.55 5.76 19.82
C GLN A 616 0.71 5.04 20.34
N LYS A 617 0.59 4.13 21.29
CA LYS A 617 1.74 3.32 21.75
C LYS A 617 2.27 2.40 20.64
N VAL A 618 1.39 1.83 19.80
CA VAL A 618 1.83 1.05 18.64
C VAL A 618 2.64 1.93 17.69
N LYS A 619 2.15 3.13 17.34
CA LYS A 619 2.91 4.09 16.53
C LYS A 619 4.30 4.37 17.10
N GLU A 620 4.38 4.67 18.38
CA GLU A 620 5.64 4.97 19.07
C GLU A 620 6.60 3.78 19.09
N TYR A 621 6.09 2.57 19.28
CA TYR A 621 6.86 1.34 19.25
C TYR A 621 7.51 1.13 17.88
N TYR A 622 6.74 1.24 16.80
CA TYR A 622 7.25 1.06 15.43
C TYR A 622 8.16 2.22 14.99
N ASN A 623 7.87 3.46 15.39
CA ASN A 623 8.75 4.63 15.18
C ASN A 623 10.14 4.47 15.85
N GLY A 624 10.26 3.58 16.84
CA GLY A 624 11.51 3.22 17.49
C GLY A 624 12.33 2.16 16.77
N ILE A 625 11.80 1.51 15.72
CA ILE A 625 12.46 0.39 15.03
C ILE A 625 13.37 0.91 13.93
N GLU A 626 14.67 0.73 14.10
CA GLU A 626 15.67 1.07 13.09
C GLU A 626 15.68 0.02 11.97
N ILE A 627 15.58 0.48 10.76
CA ILE A 627 15.72 -0.34 9.55
C ILE A 627 17.18 -0.47 9.17
N THR A 628 17.88 0.66 9.00
CA THR A 628 19.31 0.71 8.69
C THR A 628 19.88 2.12 8.91
N ASN A 629 21.10 2.21 9.45
CA ASN A 629 21.94 3.44 9.47
C ASN A 629 21.22 4.75 9.90
N GLY A 630 20.28 4.68 10.85
CA GLY A 630 19.49 5.84 11.31
C GLY A 630 18.20 6.08 10.53
N LEU A 631 17.81 5.19 9.61
CA LEU A 631 16.51 5.14 8.97
C LEU A 631 15.58 4.27 9.81
N PHE A 632 14.43 4.79 10.18
CA PHE A 632 13.44 4.15 11.05
C PHE A 632 12.15 3.83 10.31
N GLN A 633 11.40 2.85 10.83
CA GLN A 633 10.04 2.58 10.37
C GLN A 633 9.13 3.78 10.67
N ASN A 634 8.19 4.06 9.78
CA ASN A 634 7.16 5.06 10.00
C ASN A 634 5.91 4.41 10.64
N GLY A 635 5.85 4.44 11.96
CA GLY A 635 4.73 3.85 12.71
C GLY A 635 3.41 4.60 12.53
N ASP A 636 3.43 5.88 12.16
CA ASP A 636 2.22 6.66 11.90
C ASP A 636 1.54 6.20 10.60
N GLN A 637 2.32 5.93 9.56
CA GLN A 637 1.87 5.42 8.27
C GLN A 637 1.39 3.96 8.37
N THR A 638 2.05 3.14 9.19
CA THR A 638 1.87 1.68 9.20
C THR A 638 1.05 1.15 10.36
N VAL A 639 0.46 2.00 11.20
CA VAL A 639 -0.23 1.58 12.44
C VAL A 639 -1.38 0.62 12.18
N THR A 640 -2.18 0.84 11.16
CA THR A 640 -3.32 0.01 10.77
C THR A 640 -2.89 -1.42 10.50
N GLU A 641 -1.89 -1.58 9.66
CA GLU A 641 -1.30 -2.88 9.29
C GLU A 641 -0.59 -3.57 10.46
N ASN A 642 0.12 -2.80 11.28
CA ASN A 642 0.81 -3.34 12.43
C ASN A 642 -0.16 -3.89 13.48
N ILE A 643 -1.30 -3.24 13.69
CA ILE A 643 -2.36 -3.75 14.59
C ILE A 643 -2.95 -5.05 14.03
N ALA A 644 -3.14 -5.13 12.72
CA ALA A 644 -3.67 -6.32 12.07
C ALA A 644 -2.70 -7.52 12.19
N ASP A 645 -1.40 -7.32 11.98
CA ASP A 645 -0.36 -8.35 12.17
C ASP A 645 -0.32 -8.88 13.61
N MET A 646 -0.42 -7.97 14.59
CA MET A 646 -0.45 -8.35 16.01
C MET A 646 -1.68 -9.19 16.33
N GLY A 647 -2.86 -8.80 15.86
CA GLY A 647 -4.11 -9.52 16.08
C GLY A 647 -4.13 -10.90 15.42
N GLY A 648 -3.58 -11.00 14.22
CA GLY A 648 -3.44 -12.27 13.49
C GLY A 648 -2.62 -13.29 14.25
N MET A 649 -1.41 -12.91 14.71
CA MET A 649 -0.54 -13.78 15.49
C MET A 649 -1.16 -14.13 16.84
N ALA A 650 -1.81 -13.18 17.52
CA ALA A 650 -2.48 -13.42 18.80
C ALA A 650 -3.56 -14.50 18.72
N CYS A 651 -4.37 -14.50 17.66
CA CYS A 651 -5.39 -15.52 17.42
C CYS A 651 -4.79 -16.90 17.17
N VAL A 652 -3.71 -16.97 16.38
CA VAL A 652 -3.02 -18.22 16.09
C VAL A 652 -2.44 -18.82 17.38
N LEU A 653 -1.79 -18.03 18.22
CA LEU A 653 -1.23 -18.50 19.49
C LEU A 653 -2.31 -18.99 20.45
N GLU A 654 -3.48 -18.34 20.52
CA GLU A 654 -4.58 -18.80 21.34
C GLU A 654 -5.16 -20.14 20.86
N ILE A 655 -5.21 -20.38 19.55
CA ILE A 655 -5.61 -21.69 18.98
C ILE A 655 -4.61 -22.78 19.34
N LEU A 656 -3.32 -22.50 19.28
CA LEU A 656 -2.25 -23.46 19.56
C LEU A 656 -2.10 -23.76 21.05
N GLY A 657 -2.61 -22.87 21.93
CA GLY A 657 -2.52 -23.05 23.39
C GLY A 657 -1.08 -23.25 23.86
N ASP A 658 -0.87 -24.18 24.82
CA ASP A 658 0.44 -24.42 25.45
C ASP A 658 1.37 -25.36 24.65
N ASP A 659 1.00 -25.75 23.42
CA ASP A 659 1.82 -26.65 22.58
C ASP A 659 3.04 -25.90 21.99
N LYS A 660 4.18 -26.01 22.68
CA LYS A 660 5.42 -25.31 22.30
C LYS A 660 5.98 -25.74 20.93
N GLU A 661 5.74 -27.00 20.53
CA GLU A 661 6.20 -27.49 19.23
C GLU A 661 5.33 -26.93 18.11
N ALA A 662 4.02 -26.88 18.30
CA ALA A 662 3.09 -26.24 17.37
C ALA A 662 3.34 -24.72 17.28
N GLN A 663 3.55 -24.04 18.41
CA GLN A 663 3.94 -22.63 18.45
C GLN A 663 5.24 -22.37 17.66
N ARG A 664 6.26 -23.22 17.83
CA ARG A 664 7.53 -23.12 17.10
C ARG A 664 7.32 -23.21 15.59
N LYS A 665 6.54 -24.20 15.13
CA LYS A 665 6.19 -24.36 13.71
C LYS A 665 5.48 -23.14 13.16
N ALA A 666 4.52 -22.59 13.90
CA ALA A 666 3.77 -21.41 13.48
C ALA A 666 4.68 -20.17 13.39
N PHE A 667 5.56 -19.92 14.35
CA PHE A 667 6.52 -18.82 14.30
C PHE A 667 7.47 -18.92 13.11
N GLU A 668 8.01 -20.12 12.85
CA GLU A 668 8.91 -20.35 11.74
C GLU A 668 8.19 -20.23 10.38
N SER A 669 6.95 -20.73 10.28
CA SER A 669 6.11 -20.57 9.07
C SER A 669 5.79 -19.09 8.81
N ASN A 670 5.39 -18.36 9.85
CA ASN A 670 5.16 -16.92 9.73
C ASN A 670 6.41 -16.16 9.24
N ALA A 671 7.59 -16.47 9.77
CA ALA A 671 8.82 -15.86 9.29
C ALA A 671 9.09 -16.18 7.81
N LYS A 672 8.78 -17.39 7.35
CA LYS A 672 9.00 -17.84 5.97
C LYS A 672 8.09 -17.16 4.96
N ILE A 673 6.80 -16.95 5.26
CA ILE A 673 5.89 -16.25 4.33
C ILE A 673 6.31 -14.81 4.07
N TRP A 674 7.01 -14.20 5.04
CA TRP A 674 7.52 -12.82 4.92
C TRP A 674 8.96 -12.77 4.38
N ALA A 675 9.58 -13.90 4.02
CA ALA A 675 10.94 -13.90 3.47
C ALA A 675 11.05 -13.01 2.23
N ALA A 676 11.98 -12.05 2.24
CA ALA A 676 12.20 -11.13 1.12
C ALA A 676 13.64 -10.62 1.07
N ASN A 677 14.17 -10.51 -0.14
CA ASN A 677 15.34 -9.73 -0.47
C ASN A 677 14.88 -8.47 -1.23
N GLN A 678 15.38 -7.31 -0.84
CA GLN A 678 15.02 -6.02 -1.43
C GLN A 678 16.29 -5.20 -1.65
N SER A 679 16.38 -4.54 -2.80
CA SER A 679 17.43 -3.54 -3.02
C SER A 679 17.23 -2.35 -2.06
N ASP A 680 18.31 -1.61 -1.77
CA ASP A 680 18.20 -0.41 -0.94
C ASP A 680 17.18 0.59 -1.50
N GLN A 681 17.17 0.77 -2.81
CA GLN A 681 16.25 1.68 -3.50
C GLN A 681 14.79 1.24 -3.38
N TYR A 682 14.50 -0.06 -3.58
CA TYR A 682 13.15 -0.59 -3.45
C TYR A 682 12.66 -0.55 -1.99
N ARG A 683 13.53 -0.84 -1.03
CA ARG A 683 13.24 -0.70 0.41
C ARG A 683 12.87 0.75 0.76
N ASP A 684 13.65 1.72 0.29
CA ASP A 684 13.41 3.14 0.56
C ASP A 684 12.10 3.62 -0.10
N TYR A 685 11.78 3.09 -1.30
CA TYR A 685 10.49 3.30 -1.94
C TYR A 685 9.33 2.75 -1.07
N LEU A 686 9.43 1.52 -0.57
CA LEU A 686 8.38 0.92 0.28
C LEU A 686 8.18 1.72 1.58
N LEU A 687 9.25 2.17 2.22
CA LEU A 687 9.15 2.98 3.44
C LEU A 687 8.37 4.29 3.23
N MET A 688 8.34 4.80 2.02
CA MET A 688 7.62 6.02 1.65
C MET A 688 6.20 5.74 1.17
N ALA A 689 6.00 4.71 0.35
CA ALA A 689 4.79 4.52 -0.45
C ALA A 689 3.88 3.37 0.03
N ASP A 690 4.34 2.52 0.96
CA ASP A 690 3.60 1.34 1.44
C ASP A 690 3.06 1.57 2.86
N VAL A 691 1.78 1.24 3.07
CA VAL A 691 1.14 1.27 4.39
C VAL A 691 1.58 0.12 5.30
N HIS A 692 2.25 -0.90 4.75
CA HIS A 692 2.79 -2.02 5.51
C HIS A 692 4.19 -1.73 6.05
N SER A 693 4.51 -2.30 7.19
CA SER A 693 5.89 -2.40 7.65
C SER A 693 6.70 -3.33 6.75
N LEU A 694 8.03 -3.08 6.66
CA LEU A 694 8.90 -3.97 5.88
C LEU A 694 8.83 -5.41 6.40
N ASN A 695 8.98 -6.39 5.51
CA ASN A 695 8.84 -7.83 5.79
C ASN A 695 9.54 -8.29 7.08
N LYS A 696 10.80 -7.88 7.28
CA LYS A 696 11.55 -8.19 8.51
C LYS A 696 10.89 -7.59 9.76
N VAL A 697 10.29 -6.40 9.65
CA VAL A 697 9.62 -5.72 10.77
C VAL A 697 8.32 -6.44 11.11
N ARG A 698 7.56 -6.90 10.12
CA ARG A 698 6.33 -7.70 10.32
C ARG A 698 6.55 -8.97 11.13
N VAL A 699 7.79 -9.48 11.19
CA VAL A 699 8.19 -10.63 12.01
C VAL A 699 8.85 -10.17 13.32
N ASN A 700 9.96 -9.46 13.21
CA ASN A 700 10.83 -9.15 14.34
C ASN A 700 10.27 -8.09 15.29
N ALA A 701 9.22 -7.35 14.90
CA ALA A 701 8.53 -6.44 15.80
C ALA A 701 7.25 -7.05 16.39
N VAL A 702 6.62 -8.01 15.72
CA VAL A 702 5.39 -8.64 16.17
C VAL A 702 5.67 -9.74 17.17
N LEU A 703 6.55 -10.71 16.86
CA LEU A 703 6.77 -11.90 17.69
C LEU A 703 7.23 -11.58 19.12
N PRO A 704 8.10 -10.58 19.37
CA PRO A 704 8.53 -10.22 20.72
C PRO A 704 7.44 -9.62 21.62
N LEU A 705 6.23 -9.41 21.11
CA LEU A 705 5.11 -8.92 21.91
C LEU A 705 4.42 -10.05 22.72
N PHE A 706 4.71 -11.32 22.41
CA PHE A 706 4.05 -12.50 22.97
C PHE A 706 4.97 -13.30 23.92
N ASP A 707 4.46 -13.68 25.09
CA ASP A 707 5.20 -14.46 26.07
C ASP A 707 5.60 -15.85 25.55
N GLU A 708 4.76 -16.46 24.71
CA GLU A 708 4.99 -17.75 24.05
C GLU A 708 6.31 -17.76 23.26
N PHE A 709 6.64 -16.64 22.59
CA PHE A 709 7.88 -16.50 21.84
C PHE A 709 9.13 -16.59 22.76
N TYR A 710 9.05 -15.98 23.95
CA TYR A 710 10.12 -16.05 24.95
C TYR A 710 10.28 -17.46 25.51
N GLU A 711 9.20 -18.13 25.75
CA GLU A 711 9.18 -19.49 26.28
C GLU A 711 9.71 -20.52 25.27
N VAL A 712 9.33 -20.41 23.99
CA VAL A 712 9.77 -21.33 22.93
C VAL A 712 11.26 -21.19 22.64
N TYR A 713 11.78 -19.95 22.58
CA TYR A 713 13.16 -19.70 22.16
C TYR A 713 14.13 -19.33 23.29
N GLY A 714 13.66 -19.28 24.55
CA GLY A 714 14.49 -18.97 25.71
C GLY A 714 15.08 -17.55 25.67
N ILE A 715 14.32 -16.57 25.17
CA ILE A 715 14.78 -15.20 25.02
C ILE A 715 14.88 -14.52 26.37
N THR A 716 15.97 -13.80 26.59
CA THR A 716 16.28 -13.09 27.83
C THR A 716 16.54 -11.61 27.54
N LYS A 717 16.52 -10.76 28.57
CA LYS A 717 16.86 -9.32 28.47
C LYS A 717 18.23 -9.00 27.85
N ASN A 718 19.02 -10.02 27.59
CA ASN A 718 20.32 -9.87 26.98
C ASN A 718 20.31 -10.11 25.45
N ASP A 719 19.21 -10.54 24.90
CA ASP A 719 19.08 -10.91 23.49
C ASP A 719 18.39 -9.79 22.72
N ALA A 720 18.72 -9.59 21.46
CA ALA A 720 18.25 -8.44 20.69
C ALA A 720 16.75 -8.50 20.32
N MET A 721 16.15 -9.71 20.37
CA MET A 721 14.70 -9.89 20.23
C MET A 721 13.92 -9.57 21.51
N TYR A 722 14.59 -9.21 22.63
CA TYR A 722 13.90 -8.89 23.87
C TYR A 722 13.24 -7.51 23.83
N VAL A 723 11.97 -7.47 24.19
CA VAL A 723 11.19 -6.27 24.52
C VAL A 723 10.71 -6.41 25.95
N ALA A 724 10.92 -5.37 26.78
CA ALA A 724 10.51 -5.42 28.17
C ALA A 724 8.98 -5.52 28.29
N PRO A 725 8.43 -6.27 29.27
CA PRO A 725 6.97 -6.46 29.37
C PRO A 725 6.16 -5.16 29.38
N GLU A 726 6.67 -4.11 30.03
CA GLU A 726 6.06 -2.78 30.10
C GLU A 726 6.08 -2.01 28.77
N ASP A 727 6.95 -2.40 27.82
CA ASP A 727 7.08 -1.79 26.50
C ASP A 727 6.35 -2.60 25.42
N ARG A 728 5.80 -3.78 25.75
CA ARG A 728 5.02 -4.59 24.82
C ARG A 728 3.65 -3.96 24.60
N VAL A 729 3.35 -3.68 23.37
CA VAL A 729 2.06 -3.09 22.98
C VAL A 729 1.04 -4.20 22.67
N GLN A 730 -0.19 -4.01 23.14
CA GLN A 730 -1.29 -4.93 22.89
C GLN A 730 -2.59 -4.16 22.77
N ILE A 731 -3.43 -4.55 21.80
CA ILE A 731 -4.77 -3.98 21.59
C ILE A 731 -5.82 -5.09 21.72
N TRP A 732 -5.80 -6.07 20.83
CA TRP A 732 -6.78 -7.17 20.73
C TRP A 732 -6.30 -8.49 21.29
#